data_0147bf8206b07ce279afef888961142c
#
_entry.id   0147bf8206b07ce279afef888961142c
#
_cell.length_a   1.000
_cell.length_b   1.000
_cell.length_c   1.000
_cell.angle_alpha   90.00
_cell.angle_beta   90.00
_cell.angle_gamma   90.00
#
_symmetry.space_group_name_H-M   'P 1'
#
loop_
_entity.id
_entity.type
_entity.pdbx_description
1 polymer ?
#
loop_
_entity_poly.entity_id
_entity_poly.type
_entity_poly.pdbx_seq_one_letter_code
_entity_poly.pdbx_strand_id
1 'polypeptide(L)'
;MKIRFSSLLLFFLFSFSLSAFTVSDIKLFTLENGLKVYFLEDVSSPTVRMELCVNAGFTAQTLENGGLFTLYARLSGGDISNDCVRYISKVAPAAAEKALISLSEKLKPLSLSDARLSSMVKTMSGEFKDYSESTTGFINSAIDSKLFPLSPWTRESGVSPAAFSSKKNEEIRTELYSIAENYYIPSNSSLFISGNLTEAALLSLVKKYFLSFSSRSFQNPNLSDESKIRELVQKENFVPSRKFVLAHKDFSDEMTQIVLQYTSLSRDEADALSASSNPDGSSFKKLLLKQRNLKILGDEYIDVNSAQEKNASRLILQSLIGKTKVSPVVQANLFLEMSRDEDVFSKNELQEALKSARTSFIRLSESSDATMESFSRSLSLSKNPSEEIPRFFEKIERLSSVNIDDLQQKVLSESPFVFVFVNQAVYQKYAAEFKQSGYTLIPQKESAWYNQDAYKKLIKEIKDSDEKSSPLLEEIAASADRFISKNLSEYSSFTLQNGIPVTLKKSESSSTAVLSLTIAGGELLFTDKAPGLASVVAGSIAVNIRRQLDLFALNGAVTGFYEVGSQTLSTHSIITVSCLSREMDFAIQAAYTALVYCDINPATADGVTYDERTQWRLKSGSTEFQLLCEAVRLLYADSAYPKLYKDTEDKPAEDLEFRQILEAYPILLDSSRFSLILSGGLKGDDRIQKKLDSTFGLLTSIEETCDSDLRVSPPDFSALALQEKRLPLRHLFLTDISKEEAGPMPAVLIPTTKFLDPVLYCMPSPNLDSTECALFDALLIELASRMENRLSKKYPETRVKAQLPDNDLPFARLLVTSVEHTAEVDSAYSECLSSIKKDIANQIELKTDGVIDLEKIDLLASLENNWLMAVISKAASQEGTARLMQSGEIQKNPKLYLRQYEAVSKAGVEDYFLIVEKYFAPLPPLRLYSKDSKR
;
A
#
# COMPACT_ATOMS: atom_id res chain seq x y z
N MET A 1 43.54 -30.97 -24.07
CA MET A 1 42.52 -31.31 -23.07
C MET A 1 42.85 -30.65 -21.71
N LYS A 2 42.94 -29.26 -21.69
CA LYS A 2 43.26 -28.49 -20.47
C LYS A 2 42.63 -27.08 -20.46
N ILE A 3 41.49 -26.83 -21.12
CA ILE A 3 40.86 -25.48 -21.20
C ILE A 3 39.39 -25.50 -20.77
N ARG A 4 38.89 -26.54 -20.10
CA ARG A 4 37.45 -26.59 -19.69
C ARG A 4 37.23 -26.53 -18.16
N PHE A 5 38.26 -26.30 -17.35
CA PHE A 5 38.09 -26.23 -15.89
C PHE A 5 38.08 -24.80 -15.30
N SER A 6 38.55 -23.81 -16.07
CA SER A 6 38.58 -22.42 -15.56
C SER A 6 37.26 -21.66 -15.72
N SER A 7 36.34 -22.10 -16.61
CA SER A 7 35.07 -21.44 -16.83
C SER A 7 33.98 -21.80 -15.78
N LEU A 8 34.15 -22.98 -15.13
CA LEU A 8 33.18 -23.43 -14.11
C LEU A 8 33.44 -22.77 -12.74
N LEU A 9 34.69 -22.39 -12.46
CA LEU A 9 35.06 -21.73 -11.20
C LEU A 9 34.74 -20.23 -11.22
N LEU A 10 34.65 -19.61 -12.40
CA LEU A 10 34.22 -18.20 -12.53
C LEU A 10 32.71 -18.03 -12.39
N PHE A 11 31.93 -19.09 -12.65
CA PHE A 11 30.47 -19.03 -12.50
C PHE A 11 30.04 -19.12 -11.04
N PHE A 12 30.86 -19.75 -10.16
CA PHE A 12 30.57 -19.85 -8.72
C PHE A 12 30.94 -18.60 -7.92
N LEU A 13 31.78 -17.69 -8.47
CA LEU A 13 32.19 -16.46 -7.79
C LEU A 13 31.30 -15.25 -8.10
N PHE A 14 30.35 -15.38 -9.02
CA PHE A 14 29.43 -14.29 -9.38
C PHE A 14 28.03 -14.41 -8.78
N SER A 15 27.77 -15.40 -7.91
CA SER A 15 26.48 -15.61 -7.25
C SER A 15 26.31 -14.80 -5.96
N PHE A 16 27.25 -13.98 -5.57
CA PHE A 16 27.19 -13.24 -4.31
C PHE A 16 26.94 -11.75 -4.56
N SER A 17 25.83 -11.27 -4.00
CA SER A 17 25.41 -9.88 -3.79
C SER A 17 24.45 -9.34 -4.83
N LEU A 18 23.21 -9.88 -4.83
CA LEU A 18 22.06 -9.25 -5.47
C LEU A 18 21.08 -8.60 -4.47
N SER A 19 21.36 -8.68 -3.18
CA SER A 19 20.58 -7.97 -2.14
C SER A 19 21.43 -6.89 -1.48
N ALA A 20 20.84 -5.72 -1.20
CA ALA A 20 21.52 -4.65 -0.48
C ALA A 20 21.77 -5.05 0.98
N PHE A 21 20.81 -5.77 1.59
CA PHE A 21 20.95 -6.37 2.92
C PHE A 21 21.06 -7.89 2.84
N THR A 22 21.81 -8.46 3.76
CA THR A 22 22.15 -9.88 3.83
C THR A 22 21.74 -10.49 5.18
N VAL A 23 21.87 -11.81 5.30
CA VAL A 23 21.62 -12.55 6.56
C VAL A 23 22.37 -11.93 7.74
N SER A 24 23.63 -11.49 7.55
CA SER A 24 24.47 -10.93 8.60
C SER A 24 24.08 -9.53 9.04
N ASP A 25 23.26 -8.84 8.29
CA ASP A 25 22.84 -7.47 8.60
C ASP A 25 21.69 -7.42 9.60
N ILE A 26 20.89 -8.51 9.69
CA ILE A 26 19.87 -8.64 10.73
C ILE A 26 20.50 -9.24 11.99
N LYS A 27 20.60 -8.41 13.03
CA LYS A 27 21.09 -8.80 14.35
C LYS A 27 19.92 -9.27 15.21
N LEU A 28 20.10 -10.40 15.90
CA LEU A 28 19.13 -10.95 16.85
C LEU A 28 19.67 -10.83 18.27
N PHE A 29 18.93 -10.16 19.12
CA PHE A 29 19.18 -10.09 20.56
C PHE A 29 18.03 -10.75 21.32
N THR A 30 18.34 -11.49 22.36
CA THR A 30 17.32 -12.02 23.28
C THR A 30 17.57 -11.41 24.66
N LEU A 31 16.57 -10.67 25.19
CA LEU A 31 16.65 -10.11 26.53
C LEU A 31 16.48 -11.21 27.59
N GLU A 32 16.89 -10.91 28.83
CA GLU A 32 16.79 -11.85 29.97
C GLU A 32 15.33 -12.29 30.27
N ASN A 33 14.35 -11.45 29.92
CA ASN A 33 12.93 -11.77 30.07
C ASN A 33 12.32 -12.52 28.87
N GLY A 34 13.14 -12.90 27.90
CA GLY A 34 12.74 -13.70 26.73
C GLY A 34 12.30 -12.91 25.51
N LEU A 35 12.24 -11.56 25.56
CA LEU A 35 11.92 -10.74 24.39
C LEU A 35 12.99 -10.90 23.32
N LYS A 36 12.59 -11.20 22.11
CA LYS A 36 13.46 -11.25 20.93
C LYS A 36 13.45 -9.92 20.22
N VAL A 37 14.61 -9.38 19.90
CA VAL A 37 14.80 -8.11 19.19
C VAL A 37 15.57 -8.37 17.91
N TYR A 38 14.92 -8.14 16.77
CA TYR A 38 15.53 -8.19 15.44
C TYR A 38 15.85 -6.80 15.00
N PHE A 39 17.10 -6.54 14.65
CA PHE A 39 17.58 -5.21 14.33
C PHE A 39 18.34 -5.19 13.00
N LEU A 40 17.98 -4.23 12.15
CA LEU A 40 18.64 -3.91 10.89
C LEU A 40 19.06 -2.44 10.89
N GLU A 41 20.33 -2.20 11.14
CA GLU A 41 20.92 -0.85 11.16
C GLU A 41 21.02 -0.29 9.74
N ASP A 42 20.47 0.89 9.52
CA ASP A 42 20.56 1.58 8.23
C ASP A 42 20.66 3.08 8.43
N VAL A 43 21.92 3.56 8.40
CA VAL A 43 22.24 5.00 8.55
C VAL A 43 21.70 5.83 7.37
N SER A 44 21.43 5.19 6.23
CA SER A 44 20.89 5.86 5.05
C SER A 44 19.37 6.05 5.09
N SER A 45 18.67 5.36 6.00
CA SER A 45 17.26 5.55 6.20
C SER A 45 16.96 6.85 6.92
N PRO A 46 15.99 7.65 6.45
CA PRO A 46 15.56 8.87 7.15
C PRO A 46 14.67 8.57 8.36
N THR A 47 14.20 7.33 8.49
CA THR A 47 13.23 6.92 9.51
C THR A 47 13.72 5.73 10.30
N VAL A 48 13.06 5.49 11.42
CA VAL A 48 13.16 4.26 12.20
C VAL A 48 11.79 3.60 12.22
N ARG A 49 11.73 2.37 11.71
CA ARG A 49 10.53 1.52 11.80
C ARG A 49 10.69 0.59 12.99
N MET A 50 9.66 0.53 13.79
CA MET A 50 9.57 -0.35 14.96
C MET A 50 8.25 -1.12 14.91
N GLU A 51 8.31 -2.40 15.13
CA GLU A 51 7.14 -3.27 15.17
C GLU A 51 7.23 -4.22 16.35
N LEU A 52 6.27 -4.11 17.25
CA LEU A 52 6.06 -5.11 18.29
C LEU A 52 5.05 -6.13 17.76
N CYS A 53 5.47 -7.38 17.64
CA CYS A 53 4.63 -8.51 17.26
C CYS A 53 4.39 -9.38 18.48
N VAL A 54 3.14 -9.49 18.90
CA VAL A 54 2.71 -10.37 20.02
C VAL A 54 1.99 -11.58 19.41
N ASN A 55 2.42 -12.82 19.72
CA ASN A 55 1.81 -14.03 19.17
C ASN A 55 0.44 -14.30 19.86
N ALA A 56 -0.51 -13.41 19.58
CA ALA A 56 -1.86 -13.38 20.12
C ALA A 56 -2.89 -13.17 19.01
N GLY A 57 -2.67 -13.76 17.85
CA GLY A 57 -3.55 -13.70 16.69
C GLY A 57 -4.75 -14.64 16.79
N PHE A 58 -5.46 -14.84 15.67
CA PHE A 58 -6.65 -15.69 15.63
C PHE A 58 -6.35 -17.15 16.03
N THR A 59 -5.10 -17.64 15.77
CA THR A 59 -4.69 -18.98 16.16
C THR A 59 -4.60 -19.18 17.69
N ALA A 60 -4.52 -18.08 18.45
CA ALA A 60 -4.48 -18.12 19.90
C ALA A 60 -5.88 -18.28 20.52
N GLN A 61 -6.95 -18.11 19.75
CA GLN A 61 -8.31 -18.25 20.25
C GLN A 61 -8.66 -19.70 20.58
N THR A 62 -9.41 -19.88 21.68
CA THR A 62 -10.01 -21.15 22.04
C THR A 62 -11.45 -21.22 21.52
N LEU A 63 -12.11 -22.38 21.68
CA LEU A 63 -13.53 -22.54 21.39
C LEU A 63 -14.45 -21.61 22.19
N GLU A 64 -13.93 -21.09 23.31
CA GLU A 64 -14.70 -20.37 24.34
C GLU A 64 -14.54 -18.85 24.25
N ASN A 65 -13.43 -18.37 23.68
CA ASN A 65 -13.07 -16.96 23.64
C ASN A 65 -13.01 -16.36 22.22
N GLY A 66 -13.67 -17.00 21.25
CA GLY A 66 -13.73 -16.50 19.88
C GLY A 66 -14.18 -15.04 19.80
N GLY A 67 -13.43 -14.21 19.06
CA GLY A 67 -13.64 -12.76 18.93
C GLY A 67 -13.02 -11.90 20.03
N LEU A 68 -12.61 -12.46 21.19
CA LEU A 68 -12.01 -11.66 22.26
C LEU A 68 -10.59 -11.19 21.96
N PHE A 69 -9.82 -11.94 21.19
CA PHE A 69 -8.50 -11.51 20.73
C PHE A 69 -8.61 -10.34 19.76
N THR A 70 -9.60 -10.36 18.87
CA THR A 70 -9.91 -9.24 17.98
C THR A 70 -10.37 -8.01 18.78
N LEU A 71 -11.21 -8.22 19.80
CA LEU A 71 -11.63 -7.14 20.70
C LEU A 71 -10.44 -6.53 21.43
N TYR A 72 -9.53 -7.36 21.96
CA TYR A 72 -8.32 -6.89 22.64
C TYR A 72 -7.41 -6.09 21.70
N ALA A 73 -7.15 -6.63 20.50
CA ALA A 73 -6.33 -5.97 19.49
C ALA A 73 -6.88 -4.59 19.11
N ARG A 74 -8.19 -4.49 18.84
CA ARG A 74 -8.84 -3.20 18.52
C ARG A 74 -8.80 -2.20 19.68
N LEU A 75 -9.05 -2.65 20.91
CA LEU A 75 -8.98 -1.80 22.09
C LEU A 75 -7.56 -1.29 22.36
N SER A 76 -6.54 -2.09 22.07
CA SER A 76 -5.13 -1.72 22.21
C SER A 76 -4.56 -0.99 20.98
N GLY A 77 -5.32 -0.90 19.87
CA GLY A 77 -4.88 -0.28 18.61
C GLY A 77 -3.88 -1.14 17.84
N GLY A 78 -3.97 -2.48 17.95
CA GLY A 78 -3.15 -3.43 17.22
C GLY A 78 -3.84 -3.93 15.94
N ASP A 79 -3.03 -4.29 14.95
CA ASP A 79 -3.46 -4.99 13.75
C ASP A 79 -3.34 -6.50 13.98
N ILE A 80 -4.49 -7.20 13.98
CA ILE A 80 -4.55 -8.63 14.25
C ILE A 80 -4.53 -9.44 12.96
N SER A 81 -3.72 -10.50 12.96
CA SER A 81 -3.65 -11.50 11.90
C SER A 81 -3.84 -12.91 12.46
N ASN A 82 -3.70 -13.94 11.61
CA ASN A 82 -3.82 -15.32 12.06
C ASN A 82 -2.89 -15.65 13.24
N ASP A 83 -1.66 -15.18 13.20
CA ASP A 83 -0.63 -15.61 14.15
C ASP A 83 -0.28 -14.57 15.20
N CYS A 84 -0.45 -13.30 14.92
CA CYS A 84 0.00 -12.25 15.83
C CYS A 84 -0.84 -10.97 15.74
N VAL A 85 -0.69 -10.19 16.80
CA VAL A 85 -1.09 -8.78 16.82
C VAL A 85 0.14 -7.92 16.62
N ARG A 86 0.08 -6.98 15.70
CA ARG A 86 1.18 -6.08 15.32
C ARG A 86 0.88 -4.66 15.77
N TYR A 87 1.87 -4.04 16.37
CA TYR A 87 1.89 -2.63 16.70
C TYR A 87 3.05 -1.99 15.96
N ILE A 88 2.74 -1.20 14.95
CA ILE A 88 3.75 -0.62 14.06
C ILE A 88 3.87 0.87 14.37
N SER A 89 5.10 1.33 14.51
CA SER A 89 5.45 2.73 14.64
C SER A 89 6.59 3.04 13.67
N LYS A 90 6.40 4.03 12.81
CA LYS A 90 7.43 4.54 11.92
C LYS A 90 7.60 6.02 12.24
N VAL A 91 8.81 6.39 12.62
CA VAL A 91 9.07 7.71 13.20
C VAL A 91 10.41 8.25 12.77
N ALA A 92 10.63 9.57 12.94
CA ALA A 92 11.95 10.15 12.91
C ALA A 92 12.81 9.54 14.03
N PRO A 93 14.15 9.43 13.84
CA PRO A 93 15.04 8.95 14.90
C PRO A 93 14.88 9.69 16.23
N ALA A 94 14.63 10.99 16.20
CA ALA A 94 14.39 11.80 17.39
C ALA A 94 13.16 11.37 18.22
N ALA A 95 12.16 10.79 17.58
CA ALA A 95 10.94 10.28 18.20
C ALA A 95 11.01 8.79 18.59
N ALA A 96 12.15 8.12 18.37
CA ALA A 96 12.32 6.68 18.56
C ALA A 96 12.09 6.23 20.01
N GLU A 97 12.58 6.99 20.99
CA GLU A 97 12.36 6.68 22.40
C GLU A 97 10.88 6.69 22.78
N LYS A 98 10.15 7.72 22.35
CA LYS A 98 8.70 7.83 22.57
C LYS A 98 7.93 6.69 21.91
N ALA A 99 8.32 6.31 20.70
CA ALA A 99 7.73 5.16 20.01
C ALA A 99 7.97 3.85 20.77
N LEU A 100 9.17 3.63 21.30
CA LEU A 100 9.48 2.45 22.13
C LEU A 100 8.70 2.43 23.43
N ILE A 101 8.52 3.58 24.09
CA ILE A 101 7.66 3.69 25.27
C ILE A 101 6.24 3.25 24.90
N SER A 102 5.67 3.82 23.84
CA SER A 102 4.32 3.47 23.38
C SER A 102 4.18 1.98 23.05
N LEU A 103 5.20 1.38 22.44
CA LEU A 103 5.21 -0.06 22.15
C LEU A 103 5.33 -0.90 23.43
N SER A 104 6.14 -0.49 24.41
CA SER A 104 6.26 -1.19 25.69
C SER A 104 4.96 -1.19 26.47
N GLU A 105 4.20 -0.08 26.42
CA GLU A 105 2.88 0.04 27.05
C GLU A 105 1.87 -1.01 26.51
N LYS A 106 2.08 -1.50 25.29
CA LYS A 106 1.22 -2.53 24.69
C LYS A 106 1.33 -3.89 25.42
N LEU A 107 2.42 -4.12 26.14
CA LEU A 107 2.58 -5.31 27.00
C LEU A 107 1.93 -5.15 28.38
N LYS A 108 1.40 -3.99 28.72
CA LYS A 108 0.64 -3.78 29.93
C LYS A 108 -0.84 -4.11 29.75
N PRO A 109 -1.54 -4.58 30.78
CA PRO A 109 -2.99 -4.75 30.71
C PRO A 109 -3.68 -3.44 30.36
N LEU A 110 -4.75 -3.51 29.55
CA LEU A 110 -5.49 -2.35 29.11
C LEU A 110 -6.28 -1.70 30.27
N SER A 111 -6.13 -0.39 30.42
CA SER A 111 -7.01 0.40 31.27
C SER A 111 -8.26 0.80 30.47
N LEU A 112 -9.41 0.19 30.78
CA LEU A 112 -10.64 0.34 30.03
C LEU A 112 -11.77 0.89 30.92
N SER A 113 -12.37 2.02 30.49
CA SER A 113 -13.64 2.47 31.03
C SER A 113 -14.80 1.60 30.54
N ASP A 114 -15.86 1.47 31.31
CA ASP A 114 -17.06 0.72 30.92
C ASP A 114 -17.69 1.28 29.66
N ALA A 115 -17.68 2.59 29.49
CA ALA A 115 -18.22 3.25 28.32
C ALA A 115 -17.45 2.85 27.03
N ARG A 116 -16.11 2.83 27.08
CA ARG A 116 -15.27 2.44 25.95
C ARG A 116 -15.43 0.95 25.62
N LEU A 117 -15.46 0.10 26.64
CA LEU A 117 -15.67 -1.33 26.45
C LEU A 117 -17.04 -1.63 25.85
N SER A 118 -18.11 -1.06 26.43
CA SER A 118 -19.49 -1.25 25.93
C SER A 118 -19.64 -0.74 24.48
N SER A 119 -19.06 0.41 24.16
CA SER A 119 -19.10 0.96 22.82
C SER A 119 -18.41 0.03 21.81
N MET A 120 -17.22 -0.46 22.13
CA MET A 120 -16.48 -1.36 21.25
C MET A 120 -17.19 -2.72 21.06
N VAL A 121 -17.69 -3.30 22.16
CA VAL A 121 -18.47 -4.55 22.11
C VAL A 121 -19.71 -4.38 21.25
N LYS A 122 -20.45 -3.27 21.39
CA LYS A 122 -21.62 -2.97 20.57
C LYS A 122 -21.26 -2.85 19.08
N THR A 123 -20.20 -2.10 18.77
CA THR A 123 -19.72 -1.91 17.39
C THR A 123 -19.33 -3.24 16.78
N MET A 124 -18.46 -4.01 17.44
CA MET A 124 -17.99 -5.31 16.92
C MET A 124 -19.12 -6.34 16.82
N SER A 125 -20.06 -6.34 17.76
CA SER A 125 -21.22 -7.23 17.67
C SER A 125 -22.10 -6.92 16.47
N GLY A 126 -22.24 -5.63 16.13
CA GLY A 126 -22.92 -5.21 14.89
C GLY A 126 -22.16 -5.67 13.65
N GLU A 127 -20.86 -5.36 13.57
CA GLU A 127 -20.02 -5.75 12.44
C GLU A 127 -19.98 -7.26 12.22
N PHE A 128 -19.82 -8.05 13.28
CA PHE A 128 -19.80 -9.51 13.17
C PHE A 128 -21.16 -10.08 12.75
N LYS A 129 -22.25 -9.49 13.24
CA LYS A 129 -23.58 -9.86 12.79
C LYS A 129 -23.75 -9.57 11.30
N ASP A 130 -23.43 -8.35 10.89
CA ASP A 130 -23.56 -7.93 9.49
C ASP A 130 -22.63 -8.77 8.59
N TYR A 131 -21.42 -9.06 9.03
CA TYR A 131 -20.50 -9.94 8.31
C TYR A 131 -21.02 -11.37 8.21
N SER A 132 -21.48 -11.97 9.32
CA SER A 132 -22.00 -13.35 9.32
C SER A 132 -23.29 -13.53 8.51
N GLU A 133 -24.09 -12.46 8.42
CA GLU A 133 -25.32 -12.44 7.60
C GLU A 133 -25.02 -12.08 6.14
N SER A 134 -23.84 -11.55 5.83
CA SER A 134 -23.42 -11.20 4.48
C SER A 134 -23.04 -12.42 3.65
N THR A 135 -23.14 -12.27 2.33
CA THR A 135 -22.68 -13.28 1.38
C THR A 135 -21.17 -13.53 1.50
N THR A 136 -20.37 -12.49 1.71
CA THR A 136 -18.92 -12.58 1.88
C THR A 136 -18.53 -13.37 3.13
N GLY A 137 -19.16 -13.06 4.26
CA GLY A 137 -18.92 -13.79 5.51
C GLY A 137 -19.32 -15.26 5.41
N PHE A 138 -20.45 -15.56 4.77
CA PHE A 138 -20.85 -16.94 4.51
C PHE A 138 -19.85 -17.68 3.62
N ILE A 139 -19.40 -17.06 2.52
CA ILE A 139 -18.42 -17.63 1.61
C ILE A 139 -17.12 -17.97 2.34
N ASN A 140 -16.53 -16.99 3.03
CA ASN A 140 -15.25 -17.17 3.70
C ASN A 140 -15.30 -18.24 4.79
N SER A 141 -16.33 -18.18 5.66
CA SER A 141 -16.52 -19.18 6.71
C SER A 141 -16.68 -20.59 6.16
N ALA A 142 -17.49 -20.74 5.11
CA ALA A 142 -17.75 -22.03 4.50
C ALA A 142 -16.48 -22.61 3.86
N ILE A 143 -15.74 -21.81 3.11
CA ILE A 143 -14.49 -22.25 2.46
C ILE A 143 -13.48 -22.67 3.52
N ASP A 144 -13.17 -21.81 4.47
CA ASP A 144 -12.12 -22.05 5.47
C ASP A 144 -12.43 -23.25 6.35
N SER A 145 -13.71 -23.44 6.73
CA SER A 145 -14.15 -24.59 7.51
C SER A 145 -13.96 -25.94 6.77
N LYS A 146 -13.98 -25.93 5.45
CA LYS A 146 -13.83 -27.13 4.63
C LYS A 146 -12.38 -27.39 4.21
N LEU A 147 -11.60 -26.33 3.97
CA LEU A 147 -10.19 -26.46 3.60
C LEU A 147 -9.29 -26.79 4.80
N PHE A 148 -9.55 -26.12 5.92
CA PHE A 148 -8.65 -26.15 7.08
C PHE A 148 -9.38 -26.42 8.40
N PRO A 149 -10.17 -27.48 8.50
CA PRO A 149 -11.04 -27.72 9.66
C PRO A 149 -10.27 -27.90 10.97
N LEU A 150 -8.96 -28.19 10.93
CA LEU A 150 -8.10 -28.34 12.10
C LEU A 150 -7.30 -27.08 12.44
N SER A 151 -7.35 -26.05 11.58
CA SER A 151 -6.53 -24.87 11.77
C SER A 151 -7.20 -23.86 12.70
N PRO A 152 -6.56 -23.46 13.80
CA PRO A 152 -7.18 -22.59 14.79
C PRO A 152 -7.61 -21.23 14.24
N TRP A 153 -6.96 -20.70 13.21
CA TRP A 153 -7.30 -19.41 12.61
C TRP A 153 -8.66 -19.38 11.89
N THR A 154 -9.19 -20.54 11.51
CA THR A 154 -10.54 -20.62 10.95
C THR A 154 -11.64 -20.25 11.95
N ARG A 155 -11.30 -20.17 13.23
CA ARG A 155 -12.22 -19.80 14.31
C ARG A 155 -12.69 -18.35 14.23
N GLU A 156 -11.96 -17.46 13.52
CA GLU A 156 -12.41 -16.10 13.30
C GLU A 156 -13.47 -16.02 12.19
N SER A 157 -13.44 -16.95 11.24
CA SER A 157 -14.42 -17.04 10.18
C SER A 157 -15.79 -17.44 10.74
N GLY A 158 -16.78 -16.57 10.62
CA GLY A 158 -18.14 -16.80 11.11
C GLY A 158 -18.29 -16.63 12.62
N VAL A 159 -17.49 -15.78 13.25
CA VAL A 159 -17.68 -15.41 14.67
C VAL A 159 -19.10 -14.92 14.87
N SER A 160 -19.82 -15.59 15.76
CA SER A 160 -21.14 -15.11 16.17
C SER A 160 -21.00 -13.98 17.18
N PRO A 161 -21.76 -12.89 17.02
CA PRO A 161 -21.85 -11.85 18.04
C PRO A 161 -22.22 -12.39 19.43
N ALA A 162 -22.85 -13.55 19.48
CA ALA A 162 -23.17 -14.23 20.74
C ALA A 162 -21.95 -14.63 21.56
N ALA A 163 -20.75 -14.74 20.97
CA ALA A 163 -19.53 -15.08 21.69
C ALA A 163 -19.24 -14.14 22.87
N PHE A 164 -19.60 -12.85 22.77
CA PHE A 164 -19.48 -11.88 23.86
C PHE A 164 -20.71 -10.97 24.08
N SER A 165 -21.67 -10.93 23.16
CA SER A 165 -22.87 -10.10 23.31
C SER A 165 -23.79 -10.55 24.47
N SER A 166 -23.70 -11.81 24.87
CA SER A 166 -24.40 -12.37 26.06
C SER A 166 -23.66 -12.17 27.39
N LYS A 167 -22.37 -11.73 27.32
CA LYS A 167 -21.52 -11.56 28.53
C LYS A 167 -21.65 -10.14 29.09
N LYS A 168 -21.52 -10.02 30.41
CA LYS A 168 -21.43 -8.71 31.06
C LYS A 168 -20.03 -8.10 30.86
N ASN A 169 -19.94 -6.78 30.92
CA ASN A 169 -18.66 -6.06 30.78
C ASN A 169 -17.59 -6.58 31.75
N GLU A 170 -17.93 -6.93 32.98
CA GLU A 170 -17.00 -7.50 33.94
C GLU A 170 -16.43 -8.86 33.52
N GLU A 171 -17.26 -9.72 32.95
CA GLU A 171 -16.83 -11.03 32.45
C GLU A 171 -15.88 -10.83 31.24
N ILE A 172 -16.25 -9.94 30.31
CA ILE A 172 -15.42 -9.61 29.15
C ILE A 172 -14.09 -9.00 29.62
N ARG A 173 -14.12 -8.07 30.55
CA ARG A 173 -12.91 -7.44 31.10
C ARG A 173 -11.97 -8.46 31.70
N THR A 174 -12.50 -9.41 32.45
CA THR A 174 -11.72 -10.50 33.06
C THR A 174 -11.01 -11.34 32.00
N GLU A 175 -11.72 -11.69 30.95
CA GLU A 175 -11.14 -12.47 29.85
C GLU A 175 -10.07 -11.66 29.09
N LEU A 176 -10.28 -10.34 28.90
CA LEU A 176 -9.27 -9.45 28.31
C LEU A 176 -8.02 -9.35 29.21
N TYR A 177 -8.16 -9.31 30.52
CA TYR A 177 -7.04 -9.39 31.45
C TYR A 177 -6.30 -10.72 31.36
N SER A 178 -7.03 -11.82 31.26
CA SER A 178 -6.42 -13.14 31.04
C SER A 178 -5.63 -13.21 29.73
N ILE A 179 -6.13 -12.60 28.66
CA ILE A 179 -5.40 -12.48 27.39
C ILE A 179 -4.11 -11.66 27.60
N ALA A 180 -4.19 -10.52 28.29
CA ALA A 180 -3.02 -9.69 28.58
C ALA A 180 -1.97 -10.48 29.38
N GLU A 181 -2.37 -11.12 30.46
CA GLU A 181 -1.45 -11.85 31.34
C GLU A 181 -0.79 -13.07 30.69
N ASN A 182 -1.51 -13.76 29.80
CA ASN A 182 -1.02 -15.02 29.25
C ASN A 182 -0.30 -14.83 27.89
N TYR A 183 -0.67 -13.82 27.10
CA TYR A 183 -0.15 -13.65 25.74
C TYR A 183 0.71 -12.40 25.57
N TYR A 184 0.41 -11.30 26.26
CA TYR A 184 1.15 -10.03 26.11
C TYR A 184 2.35 -9.99 27.06
N ILE A 185 3.24 -10.94 26.88
CA ILE A 185 4.44 -11.11 27.70
C ILE A 185 5.69 -11.11 26.81
N PRO A 186 6.87 -10.71 27.33
CA PRO A 186 8.10 -10.62 26.54
C PRO A 186 8.47 -11.90 25.80
N SER A 187 8.37 -13.07 26.45
CA SER A 187 8.73 -14.35 25.88
C SER A 187 7.80 -14.83 24.74
N ASN A 188 6.62 -14.23 24.61
CA ASN A 188 5.66 -14.45 23.51
C ASN A 188 5.67 -13.32 22.48
N SER A 189 6.65 -12.41 22.59
CA SER A 189 6.71 -11.21 21.76
C SER A 189 8.03 -11.09 21.04
N SER A 190 8.02 -10.42 19.89
CA SER A 190 9.21 -10.06 19.14
C SER A 190 9.15 -8.60 18.75
N LEU A 191 10.27 -7.91 18.85
CA LEU A 191 10.43 -6.52 18.46
C LEU A 191 11.31 -6.46 17.21
N PHE A 192 10.79 -5.88 16.14
CA PHE A 192 11.48 -5.71 14.87
C PHE A 192 11.79 -4.23 14.67
N ILE A 193 13.06 -3.89 14.47
CA ILE A 193 13.48 -2.50 14.33
C ILE A 193 14.42 -2.37 13.15
N SER A 194 14.19 -1.36 12.31
CA SER A 194 15.10 -1.01 11.23
C SER A 194 15.24 0.50 11.10
N GLY A 195 16.39 0.94 10.60
CA GLY A 195 16.62 2.35 10.27
C GLY A 195 17.79 2.99 10.98
N ASN A 196 17.77 4.32 11.07
CA ASN A 196 18.88 5.15 11.50
C ASN A 196 18.97 5.25 13.05
N LEU A 197 19.33 4.14 13.65
CA LEU A 197 19.72 4.04 15.06
C LEU A 197 21.02 3.23 15.14
N THR A 198 21.86 3.52 16.12
CA THR A 198 23.01 2.66 16.43
C THR A 198 22.57 1.50 17.32
N GLU A 199 23.24 0.35 17.17
CA GLU A 199 22.98 -0.83 18.03
C GLU A 199 23.05 -0.49 19.53
N ALA A 200 24.04 0.31 19.94
CA ALA A 200 24.24 0.70 21.33
C ALA A 200 23.07 1.54 21.87
N ALA A 201 22.60 2.53 21.09
CA ALA A 201 21.45 3.36 21.44
C ALA A 201 20.18 2.51 21.53
N LEU A 202 19.93 1.65 20.53
CA LEU A 202 18.79 0.75 20.52
C LEU A 202 18.76 -0.16 21.74
N LEU A 203 19.86 -0.87 22.03
CA LEU A 203 19.90 -1.84 23.13
C LEU A 203 19.73 -1.15 24.50
N SER A 204 20.27 0.07 24.67
CA SER A 204 20.06 0.88 25.87
C SER A 204 18.57 1.19 26.07
N LEU A 205 17.88 1.68 25.02
CA LEU A 205 16.46 2.03 25.06
C LEU A 205 15.58 0.80 25.28
N VAL A 206 15.82 -0.28 24.54
CA VAL A 206 15.02 -1.52 24.66
C VAL A 206 15.18 -2.11 26.07
N LYS A 207 16.38 -2.18 26.61
CA LYS A 207 16.61 -2.63 27.97
C LYS A 207 15.90 -1.75 28.99
N LYS A 208 15.96 -0.43 28.82
CA LYS A 208 15.32 0.55 29.74
C LYS A 208 13.81 0.31 29.87
N TYR A 209 13.11 0.07 28.74
CA TYR A 209 11.65 0.04 28.72
C TYR A 209 11.05 -1.36 28.75
N PHE A 210 11.79 -2.38 28.33
CA PHE A 210 11.25 -3.73 28.23
C PHE A 210 11.77 -4.71 29.30
N LEU A 211 12.91 -4.46 29.96
CA LEU A 211 13.40 -5.36 31.02
C LEU A 211 12.57 -5.32 32.30
N SER A 212 11.77 -4.28 32.53
CA SER A 212 10.90 -4.19 33.72
C SER A 212 9.76 -5.23 33.73
N PHE A 213 9.43 -5.80 32.57
CA PHE A 213 8.42 -6.85 32.47
C PHE A 213 8.96 -8.18 32.99
N SER A 214 8.12 -8.92 33.75
CA SER A 214 8.50 -10.18 34.36
C SER A 214 8.88 -11.24 33.35
N SER A 215 9.94 -11.99 33.65
CA SER A 215 10.33 -13.17 32.90
C SER A 215 9.36 -14.32 33.20
N ARG A 216 8.43 -14.59 32.27
CA ARG A 216 7.53 -15.73 32.30
C ARG A 216 7.75 -16.54 31.04
N SER A 217 7.82 -17.87 31.16
CA SER A 217 7.82 -18.74 29.98
C SER A 217 6.42 -18.83 29.41
N PHE A 218 6.27 -18.55 28.13
CA PHE A 218 4.99 -18.69 27.43
C PHE A 218 4.53 -20.15 27.46
N GLN A 219 3.32 -20.38 27.95
CA GLN A 219 2.63 -21.67 27.90
C GLN A 219 1.47 -21.53 26.92
N ASN A 220 1.48 -22.25 25.80
CA ASN A 220 0.38 -22.20 24.84
C ASN A 220 -0.88 -22.85 25.45
N PRO A 221 -1.93 -22.09 25.80
CA PRO A 221 -3.13 -22.64 26.42
C PRO A 221 -4.00 -23.48 25.45
N ASN A 222 -3.74 -23.42 24.13
CA ASN A 222 -4.59 -24.03 23.11
C ASN A 222 -4.27 -25.51 22.82
N LEU A 223 -3.23 -26.08 23.40
CA LEU A 223 -2.86 -27.49 23.13
C LEU A 223 -4.00 -28.47 23.48
N SER A 224 -4.83 -28.16 24.47
CA SER A 224 -6.01 -28.95 24.81
C SER A 224 -7.13 -28.87 23.78
N ASP A 225 -7.27 -27.74 23.09
CA ASP A 225 -8.34 -27.52 22.11
C ASP A 225 -8.02 -28.18 20.79
N GLU A 226 -6.77 -28.24 20.36
CA GLU A 226 -6.39 -28.97 19.15
C GLU A 226 -6.76 -30.45 19.21
N SER A 227 -6.64 -31.09 20.37
CA SER A 227 -7.05 -32.47 20.55
C SER A 227 -8.55 -32.64 20.50
N LYS A 228 -9.34 -31.73 21.10
CA LYS A 228 -10.80 -31.69 21.03
C LYS A 228 -11.32 -31.49 19.61
N ILE A 229 -10.67 -30.58 18.86
CA ILE A 229 -11.01 -30.31 17.46
C ILE A 229 -10.75 -31.54 16.59
N ARG A 230 -9.60 -32.22 16.79
CA ARG A 230 -9.29 -33.48 16.09
C ARG A 230 -10.33 -34.55 16.37
N GLU A 231 -10.75 -34.68 17.64
CA GLU A 231 -11.80 -35.62 18.06
C GLU A 231 -13.14 -35.30 17.41
N LEU A 232 -13.56 -34.03 17.35
CA LEU A 232 -14.79 -33.60 16.68
C LEU A 232 -14.76 -33.92 15.19
N VAL A 233 -13.66 -33.59 14.51
CA VAL A 233 -13.49 -33.86 13.07
C VAL A 233 -13.49 -35.36 12.78
N GLN A 234 -12.94 -36.19 13.68
CA GLN A 234 -12.99 -37.65 13.56
C GLN A 234 -14.40 -38.22 13.81
N LYS A 235 -15.15 -37.66 14.76
CA LYS A 235 -16.54 -38.09 15.06
C LYS A 235 -17.53 -37.78 13.95
N GLU A 236 -17.32 -36.71 13.21
CA GLU A 236 -18.19 -36.31 12.11
C GLU A 236 -17.96 -37.12 10.82
N ASN A 237 -17.14 -38.19 10.85
CA ASN A 237 -16.76 -38.96 9.67
C ASN A 237 -16.45 -38.05 8.47
N PHE A 238 -15.55 -37.11 8.65
CA PHE A 238 -15.19 -36.13 7.65
C PHE A 238 -14.58 -36.83 6.42
N VAL A 239 -15.44 -37.33 5.54
CA VAL A 239 -15.04 -37.76 4.21
C VAL A 239 -14.73 -36.47 3.46
N PRO A 240 -13.50 -36.27 3.00
CA PRO A 240 -13.13 -35.03 2.33
C PRO A 240 -13.78 -34.97 0.95
N SER A 241 -15.06 -34.58 0.88
CA SER A 241 -15.60 -34.07 -0.37
C SER A 241 -14.72 -32.90 -0.79
N ARG A 242 -14.41 -32.84 -2.08
CA ARG A 242 -13.67 -31.71 -2.65
C ARG A 242 -14.56 -30.82 -3.51
N LYS A 243 -15.85 -31.16 -3.61
CA LYS A 243 -16.83 -30.41 -4.41
C LYS A 243 -17.96 -29.92 -3.53
N PHE A 244 -18.13 -28.60 -3.46
CA PHE A 244 -19.13 -27.95 -2.62
C PHE A 244 -19.98 -27.00 -3.42
N VAL A 245 -21.22 -26.85 -3.01
CA VAL A 245 -22.16 -25.82 -3.50
C VAL A 245 -22.65 -24.99 -2.32
N LEU A 246 -22.64 -23.67 -2.50
CA LEU A 246 -23.16 -22.68 -1.55
C LEU A 246 -24.36 -22.01 -2.22
N ALA A 247 -25.48 -22.01 -1.52
CA ALA A 247 -26.72 -21.44 -2.02
C ALA A 247 -27.18 -20.31 -1.09
N HIS A 248 -27.41 -19.12 -1.62
CA HIS A 248 -27.90 -17.98 -0.87
C HIS A 248 -28.93 -17.18 -1.66
N LYS A 249 -29.92 -16.61 -0.97
CA LYS A 249 -30.99 -15.83 -1.62
C LYS A 249 -30.46 -14.55 -2.30
N ASP A 250 -29.39 -13.96 -1.77
CA ASP A 250 -28.80 -12.72 -2.24
C ASP A 250 -27.69 -12.94 -3.28
N PHE A 251 -27.35 -14.18 -3.64
CA PHE A 251 -26.54 -14.44 -4.83
C PHE A 251 -27.35 -14.14 -6.09
N SER A 252 -26.67 -13.67 -7.13
CA SER A 252 -27.31 -13.42 -8.42
C SER A 252 -27.94 -14.69 -9.00
N ASP A 253 -29.14 -14.59 -9.54
CA ASP A 253 -29.78 -15.68 -10.31
C ASP A 253 -29.37 -15.70 -11.79
N GLU A 254 -28.66 -14.67 -12.26
CA GLU A 254 -28.11 -14.55 -13.60
C GLU A 254 -26.64 -14.97 -13.69
N MET A 255 -25.98 -15.21 -12.56
CA MET A 255 -24.57 -15.54 -12.50
C MET A 255 -24.28 -16.71 -11.58
N THR A 256 -23.21 -17.43 -11.89
CA THR A 256 -22.62 -18.48 -11.05
C THR A 256 -21.18 -18.08 -10.79
N GLN A 257 -20.76 -18.03 -9.53
CA GLN A 257 -19.35 -17.91 -9.19
C GLN A 257 -18.76 -19.30 -8.97
N ILE A 258 -17.60 -19.55 -9.53
CA ILE A 258 -16.87 -20.81 -9.36
C ILE A 258 -15.49 -20.48 -8.82
N VAL A 259 -15.09 -21.21 -7.77
CA VAL A 259 -13.78 -21.05 -7.12
C VAL A 259 -13.11 -22.41 -7.02
N LEU A 260 -11.88 -22.49 -7.52
CA LEU A 260 -11.00 -23.66 -7.34
C LEU A 260 -9.88 -23.27 -6.38
N GLN A 261 -9.57 -24.13 -5.43
CA GLN A 261 -8.47 -23.91 -4.50
C GLN A 261 -7.50 -25.10 -4.45
N TYR A 262 -6.25 -24.82 -4.74
CA TYR A 262 -5.12 -25.77 -4.69
C TYR A 262 -4.35 -25.53 -3.38
N THR A 263 -4.03 -26.59 -2.66
CA THR A 263 -3.45 -26.48 -1.31
C THR A 263 -2.14 -27.23 -1.13
N SER A 264 -1.61 -27.87 -2.17
CA SER A 264 -0.37 -28.66 -2.12
C SER A 264 0.89 -27.85 -2.48
N LEU A 265 0.72 -26.61 -2.94
CA LEU A 265 1.80 -25.75 -3.40
C LEU A 265 2.56 -25.12 -2.23
N SER A 266 3.84 -24.88 -2.40
CA SER A 266 4.60 -24.00 -1.52
C SER A 266 4.21 -22.53 -1.76
N ARG A 267 4.62 -21.64 -0.83
CA ARG A 267 4.37 -20.20 -0.92
C ARG A 267 4.88 -19.61 -2.24
N ASP A 268 6.16 -19.84 -2.55
CA ASP A 268 6.79 -19.30 -3.75
C ASP A 268 6.17 -19.86 -5.05
N GLU A 269 5.72 -21.12 -5.05
CA GLU A 269 5.02 -21.75 -6.17
C GLU A 269 3.62 -21.13 -6.41
N ALA A 270 2.85 -20.97 -5.35
CA ALA A 270 1.51 -20.37 -5.43
C ALA A 270 1.57 -18.90 -5.91
N ASP A 271 2.53 -18.13 -5.39
CA ASP A 271 2.75 -16.74 -5.79
C ASP A 271 3.17 -16.64 -7.29
N ALA A 272 4.06 -17.54 -7.74
CA ALA A 272 4.50 -17.56 -9.15
C ALA A 272 3.35 -17.91 -10.11
N LEU A 273 2.54 -18.91 -9.76
CA LEU A 273 1.36 -19.31 -10.56
C LEU A 273 0.31 -18.21 -10.59
N SER A 274 0.04 -17.57 -9.46
CA SER A 274 -0.86 -16.42 -9.40
C SER A 274 -0.36 -15.27 -10.29
N ALA A 275 0.90 -14.89 -10.14
CA ALA A 275 1.50 -13.79 -10.90
C ALA A 275 1.58 -14.07 -12.42
N SER A 276 1.72 -15.34 -12.84
CA SER A 276 1.74 -15.70 -14.27
C SER A 276 0.36 -15.73 -14.91
N SER A 277 -0.68 -16.09 -14.13
CA SER A 277 -2.01 -16.39 -14.65
C SER A 277 -3.01 -15.24 -14.50
N ASN A 278 -2.78 -14.31 -13.56
CA ASN A 278 -3.69 -13.20 -13.29
C ASN A 278 -3.59 -12.00 -14.24
N PRO A 279 -2.45 -11.67 -14.88
CA PRO A 279 -2.40 -10.55 -15.83
C PRO A 279 -3.43 -10.68 -16.95
N ASP A 280 -3.99 -9.55 -17.38
CA ASP A 280 -4.91 -9.50 -18.50
C ASP A 280 -4.21 -10.01 -19.77
N GLY A 281 -4.94 -10.82 -20.52
CA GLY A 281 -4.38 -11.47 -21.68
C GLY A 281 -3.42 -12.63 -21.42
N SER A 282 -3.32 -13.14 -20.17
CA SER A 282 -2.60 -14.39 -19.87
C SER A 282 -3.17 -15.58 -20.63
N SER A 283 -2.37 -16.63 -20.81
CA SER A 283 -2.81 -17.89 -21.47
C SER A 283 -4.02 -18.48 -20.76
N PHE A 284 -4.03 -18.46 -19.43
CA PHE A 284 -5.16 -18.93 -18.62
C PHE A 284 -6.46 -18.17 -18.93
N LYS A 285 -6.43 -16.82 -18.86
CA LYS A 285 -7.61 -16.00 -19.16
C LYS A 285 -8.08 -16.16 -20.61
N LYS A 286 -7.17 -16.15 -21.57
CA LYS A 286 -7.50 -16.37 -22.99
C LYS A 286 -8.13 -17.71 -23.27
N LEU A 287 -7.67 -18.78 -22.61
CA LEU A 287 -8.23 -20.12 -22.79
C LEU A 287 -9.69 -20.17 -22.30
N LEU A 288 -9.94 -19.64 -21.09
CA LEU A 288 -11.28 -19.58 -20.50
C LEU A 288 -12.26 -18.74 -21.33
N LEU A 289 -11.83 -17.58 -21.84
CA LEU A 289 -12.67 -16.71 -22.67
C LEU A 289 -13.06 -17.34 -24.02
N LYS A 290 -12.26 -18.25 -24.56
CA LYS A 290 -12.58 -18.98 -25.79
C LYS A 290 -13.67 -20.03 -25.60
N GLN A 291 -13.95 -20.47 -24.35
CA GLN A 291 -14.93 -21.51 -24.07
C GLN A 291 -16.35 -20.98 -24.14
N ARG A 292 -17.09 -21.32 -25.22
CA ARG A 292 -18.44 -20.80 -25.49
C ARG A 292 -19.49 -21.19 -24.46
N ASN A 293 -19.32 -22.33 -23.76
CA ASN A 293 -20.26 -22.82 -22.76
C ASN A 293 -20.00 -22.17 -21.39
N LEU A 294 -18.84 -21.50 -21.21
CA LEU A 294 -18.53 -20.61 -20.11
C LEU A 294 -18.78 -19.18 -20.60
N LYS A 295 -19.91 -18.58 -20.24
CA LYS A 295 -20.23 -17.21 -20.59
C LYS A 295 -19.50 -16.26 -19.63
N ILE A 296 -18.17 -16.18 -19.76
CA ILE A 296 -17.37 -15.19 -19.06
C ILE A 296 -17.48 -13.88 -19.84
N LEU A 297 -17.76 -12.77 -19.14
CA LEU A 297 -18.07 -11.49 -19.77
C LEU A 297 -16.81 -10.73 -20.19
N GLY A 298 -15.67 -10.98 -19.52
CA GLY A 298 -14.38 -10.37 -19.78
C GLY A 298 -13.31 -11.00 -18.92
N ASP A 299 -12.05 -10.69 -19.15
CA ASP A 299 -10.91 -11.19 -18.37
C ASP A 299 -10.85 -10.63 -16.94
N GLU A 300 -11.44 -9.47 -16.70
CA GLU A 300 -11.64 -8.89 -15.36
C GLU A 300 -12.54 -9.76 -14.44
N TYR A 301 -13.30 -10.70 -15.00
CA TYR A 301 -14.11 -11.65 -14.22
C TYR A 301 -13.40 -12.97 -13.94
N ILE A 302 -12.15 -13.07 -14.34
CA ILE A 302 -11.26 -14.19 -14.03
C ILE A 302 -10.17 -13.66 -13.12
N ASP A 303 -10.06 -14.26 -11.94
CA ASP A 303 -9.10 -13.83 -10.95
C ASP A 303 -8.27 -15.02 -10.45
N VAL A 304 -6.97 -14.84 -10.35
CA VAL A 304 -6.02 -15.85 -9.90
C VAL A 304 -5.16 -15.28 -8.78
N ASN A 305 -5.44 -15.70 -7.56
CA ASN A 305 -4.78 -15.20 -6.36
C ASN A 305 -4.01 -16.28 -5.62
N SER A 306 -3.02 -15.87 -4.84
CA SER A 306 -2.40 -16.70 -3.81
C SER A 306 -2.78 -16.19 -2.43
N ALA A 307 -2.97 -17.11 -1.48
CA ALA A 307 -3.15 -16.79 -0.08
C ALA A 307 -2.15 -17.57 0.78
N GLN A 308 -1.61 -16.89 1.79
CA GLN A 308 -0.57 -17.42 2.66
C GLN A 308 -1.10 -17.54 4.09
N GLU A 309 -1.08 -18.75 4.62
CA GLU A 309 -1.47 -19.05 5.99
C GLU A 309 -0.31 -19.69 6.73
N LYS A 310 -0.40 -19.77 8.06
CA LYS A 310 0.63 -20.49 8.83
C LYS A 310 0.68 -21.94 8.39
N ASN A 311 1.82 -22.33 7.84
CA ASN A 311 2.07 -23.68 7.36
C ASN A 311 1.21 -24.17 6.19
N ALA A 312 0.52 -23.24 5.52
CA ALA A 312 -0.29 -23.55 4.35
C ALA A 312 -0.21 -22.41 3.32
N SER A 313 -0.33 -22.75 2.06
CA SER A 313 -0.49 -21.81 0.98
C SER A 313 -1.58 -22.30 0.04
N ARG A 314 -2.27 -21.36 -0.58
CA ARG A 314 -3.37 -21.62 -1.50
C ARG A 314 -3.15 -20.89 -2.82
N LEU A 315 -3.40 -21.58 -3.93
CA LEU A 315 -3.66 -20.94 -5.20
C LEU A 315 -5.18 -20.96 -5.42
N ILE A 316 -5.76 -19.80 -5.68
CA ILE A 316 -7.19 -19.59 -5.81
C ILE A 316 -7.48 -19.13 -7.23
N LEU A 317 -8.23 -19.95 -7.98
CA LEU A 317 -8.74 -19.59 -9.30
C LEU A 317 -10.23 -19.34 -9.18
N GLN A 318 -10.70 -18.18 -9.59
CA GLN A 318 -12.13 -17.86 -9.51
C GLN A 318 -12.62 -17.18 -10.78
N SER A 319 -13.90 -17.40 -11.07
CA SER A 319 -14.58 -16.71 -12.16
C SER A 319 -16.06 -16.51 -11.89
N LEU A 320 -16.58 -15.39 -12.42
CA LEU A 320 -18.01 -15.12 -12.51
C LEU A 320 -18.51 -15.52 -13.91
N ILE A 321 -19.47 -16.41 -13.96
CA ILE A 321 -19.97 -16.98 -15.20
C ILE A 321 -21.45 -16.62 -15.36
N GLY A 322 -21.80 -15.97 -16.47
CA GLY A 322 -23.15 -15.58 -16.78
C GLY A 322 -24.05 -16.79 -17.09
N LYS A 323 -25.35 -16.62 -16.96
CA LYS A 323 -26.35 -17.61 -17.24
C LYS A 323 -26.30 -18.09 -18.71
N THR A 324 -26.29 -19.39 -18.92
CA THR A 324 -26.27 -20.01 -20.21
C THR A 324 -27.41 -21.05 -20.31
N LYS A 325 -27.45 -21.80 -21.42
CA LYS A 325 -28.39 -22.95 -21.59
C LYS A 325 -27.93 -24.16 -20.78
N VAL A 326 -26.66 -24.23 -20.38
CA VAL A 326 -26.13 -25.33 -19.55
C VAL A 326 -26.31 -25.02 -18.08
N SER A 327 -26.38 -26.06 -17.25
CA SER A 327 -26.53 -25.90 -15.81
C SER A 327 -25.25 -25.33 -15.15
N PRO A 328 -25.36 -24.71 -13.95
CA PRO A 328 -24.18 -24.33 -13.16
C PRO A 328 -23.26 -25.51 -12.85
N VAL A 329 -23.78 -26.72 -12.76
CA VAL A 329 -22.95 -27.93 -12.53
C VAL A 329 -22.07 -28.22 -13.74
N VAL A 330 -22.65 -28.13 -14.95
CA VAL A 330 -21.87 -28.30 -16.20
C VAL A 330 -20.82 -27.17 -16.33
N GLN A 331 -21.18 -25.93 -16.01
CA GLN A 331 -20.24 -24.81 -16.02
C GLN A 331 -19.07 -25.06 -15.07
N ALA A 332 -19.35 -25.50 -13.84
CA ALA A 332 -18.32 -25.78 -12.84
C ALA A 332 -17.39 -26.93 -13.25
N ASN A 333 -17.95 -27.98 -13.85
CA ASN A 333 -17.13 -29.09 -14.34
C ASN A 333 -16.28 -28.67 -15.55
N LEU A 334 -16.81 -27.84 -16.46
CA LEU A 334 -16.04 -27.28 -17.57
C LEU A 334 -14.90 -26.39 -17.07
N PHE A 335 -15.16 -25.52 -16.08
CA PHE A 335 -14.11 -24.67 -15.50
C PHE A 335 -13.00 -25.52 -14.85
N LEU A 336 -13.38 -26.58 -14.13
CA LEU A 336 -12.43 -27.53 -13.55
C LEU A 336 -11.64 -28.29 -14.64
N GLU A 337 -12.28 -28.70 -15.71
CA GLU A 337 -11.62 -29.37 -16.83
C GLU A 337 -10.62 -28.45 -17.52
N MET A 338 -11.03 -27.21 -17.80
CA MET A 338 -10.20 -26.20 -18.41
C MET A 338 -8.97 -25.85 -17.55
N SER A 339 -9.12 -25.82 -16.23
CA SER A 339 -7.98 -25.57 -15.31
C SER A 339 -6.91 -26.67 -15.31
N ARG A 340 -7.18 -27.80 -15.95
CA ARG A 340 -6.29 -28.96 -16.12
C ARG A 340 -5.72 -29.11 -17.53
N ASP A 341 -6.01 -28.17 -18.43
CA ASP A 341 -5.43 -28.15 -19.74
C ASP A 341 -3.95 -27.79 -19.65
N GLU A 342 -3.10 -28.47 -20.42
CA GLU A 342 -1.64 -28.26 -20.38
C GLU A 342 -1.23 -26.85 -20.80
N ASP A 343 -2.06 -26.17 -21.60
CA ASP A 343 -1.81 -24.81 -22.07
C ASP A 343 -2.22 -23.72 -21.09
N VAL A 344 -2.87 -24.08 -19.97
CA VAL A 344 -3.40 -23.12 -18.96
C VAL A 344 -2.28 -22.36 -18.26
N PHE A 345 -1.22 -23.06 -17.86
CA PHE A 345 -0.08 -22.49 -17.19
C PHE A 345 1.11 -22.44 -18.15
N SER A 346 1.22 -21.37 -18.89
CA SER A 346 2.29 -21.19 -19.89
C SER A 346 3.65 -21.17 -19.22
N LYS A 347 4.59 -21.99 -19.72
CA LYS A 347 5.97 -22.08 -19.23
C LYS A 347 6.69 -20.73 -19.33
N ASN A 348 6.44 -19.99 -20.40
CA ASN A 348 7.07 -18.68 -20.62
C ASN A 348 6.52 -17.66 -19.61
N GLU A 349 5.20 -17.65 -19.36
CA GLU A 349 4.59 -16.75 -18.38
C GLU A 349 5.05 -17.08 -16.97
N LEU A 350 5.18 -18.37 -16.62
CA LEU A 350 5.76 -18.79 -15.33
C LEU A 350 7.21 -18.35 -15.17
N GLN A 351 8.02 -18.47 -16.23
CA GLN A 351 9.40 -18.03 -16.22
C GLN A 351 9.52 -16.52 -15.99
N GLU A 352 8.68 -15.72 -16.64
CA GLU A 352 8.63 -14.28 -16.44
C GLU A 352 8.12 -13.90 -15.03
N ALA A 353 7.13 -14.61 -14.52
CA ALA A 353 6.64 -14.39 -13.15
C ALA A 353 7.73 -14.67 -12.10
N LEU A 354 8.46 -15.79 -12.22
CA LEU A 354 9.59 -16.11 -11.33
C LEU A 354 10.70 -15.06 -11.40
N LYS A 355 10.98 -14.55 -12.59
CA LYS A 355 11.95 -13.50 -12.85
C LYS A 355 11.48 -12.15 -12.20
N SER A 356 10.21 -11.81 -12.37
CA SER A 356 9.60 -10.63 -11.73
C SER A 356 9.61 -10.74 -10.20
N ALA A 357 9.30 -11.90 -9.64
CA ALA A 357 9.36 -12.14 -8.19
C ALA A 357 10.77 -11.94 -7.62
N ARG A 358 11.81 -12.40 -8.34
CA ARG A 358 13.22 -12.16 -7.97
C ARG A 358 13.55 -10.66 -7.96
N THR A 359 13.10 -9.93 -8.97
CA THR A 359 13.31 -8.49 -9.07
C THR A 359 12.66 -7.74 -7.92
N SER A 360 11.40 -8.08 -7.66
CA SER A 360 10.64 -7.46 -6.57
C SER A 360 11.34 -7.69 -5.22
N PHE A 361 11.93 -8.88 -5.01
CA PHE A 361 12.70 -9.15 -3.80
C PHE A 361 14.02 -8.35 -3.74
N ILE A 362 14.73 -8.20 -4.86
CA ILE A 362 15.94 -7.36 -4.94
C ILE A 362 15.61 -5.91 -4.56
N ARG A 363 14.54 -5.34 -5.14
CA ARG A 363 14.10 -3.98 -4.82
C ARG A 363 13.67 -3.83 -3.36
N LEU A 364 12.92 -4.81 -2.85
CA LEU A 364 12.51 -4.84 -1.45
C LEU A 364 13.73 -4.83 -0.53
N SER A 365 14.76 -5.63 -0.84
CA SER A 365 15.97 -5.74 -0.02
C SER A 365 16.89 -4.52 -0.05
N GLU A 366 16.61 -3.50 -0.85
CA GLU A 366 17.32 -2.20 -0.83
C GLU A 366 16.78 -1.24 0.24
N SER A 367 15.58 -1.48 0.76
CA SER A 367 14.99 -0.70 1.84
C SER A 367 15.01 -1.50 3.15
N SER A 368 15.66 -0.96 4.17
CA SER A 368 15.69 -1.58 5.49
C SER A 368 14.29 -1.74 6.09
N ASP A 369 13.42 -0.79 5.83
CA ASP A 369 12.02 -0.78 6.26
C ASP A 369 11.21 -1.90 5.59
N ALA A 370 11.23 -1.97 4.25
CA ALA A 370 10.53 -2.99 3.49
C ALA A 370 11.09 -4.40 3.75
N THR A 371 12.42 -4.51 3.90
CA THR A 371 13.09 -5.76 4.27
C THR A 371 12.61 -6.26 5.63
N MET A 372 12.62 -5.40 6.65
CA MET A 372 12.21 -5.80 8.00
C MET A 372 10.71 -6.11 8.07
N GLU A 373 9.87 -5.37 7.37
CA GLU A 373 8.43 -5.67 7.28
C GLU A 373 8.16 -7.03 6.62
N SER A 374 8.78 -7.30 5.48
CA SER A 374 8.62 -8.57 4.79
C SER A 374 9.20 -9.72 5.61
N PHE A 375 10.33 -9.50 6.28
CA PHE A 375 10.95 -10.48 7.16
C PHE A 375 10.07 -10.80 8.39
N SER A 376 9.52 -9.79 9.06
CA SER A 376 8.64 -9.99 10.23
C SER A 376 7.38 -10.79 9.85
N ARG A 377 6.81 -10.51 8.67
CA ARG A 377 5.66 -11.28 8.12
C ARG A 377 6.05 -12.72 7.80
N SER A 378 7.22 -12.94 7.15
CA SER A 378 7.71 -14.27 6.84
C SER A 378 7.95 -15.10 8.11
N LEU A 379 8.55 -14.47 9.12
CA LEU A 379 8.83 -15.12 10.41
C LEU A 379 7.55 -15.54 11.14
N SER A 380 6.49 -14.71 11.11
CA SER A 380 5.20 -15.02 11.76
C SER A 380 4.50 -16.22 11.12
N LEU A 381 4.73 -16.47 9.82
CA LEU A 381 4.16 -17.59 9.08
C LEU A 381 5.02 -18.86 9.16
N SER A 382 6.20 -18.79 9.76
CA SER A 382 7.15 -19.91 9.80
C SER A 382 6.89 -20.87 10.96
N LYS A 383 7.09 -22.17 10.70
CA LYS A 383 7.11 -23.21 11.74
C LYS A 383 8.38 -23.13 12.59
N ASN A 384 9.49 -22.81 11.97
CA ASN A 384 10.82 -22.80 12.60
C ASN A 384 11.49 -21.45 12.40
N PRO A 385 11.32 -20.51 13.35
CA PRO A 385 11.88 -19.17 13.22
C PRO A 385 13.40 -19.13 13.04
N SER A 386 14.13 -20.10 13.57
CA SER A 386 15.60 -20.13 13.45
C SER A 386 16.09 -20.40 12.02
N GLU A 387 15.30 -21.06 11.20
CA GLU A 387 15.61 -21.35 9.80
C GLU A 387 15.10 -20.24 8.87
N GLU A 388 14.19 -19.39 9.35
CA GLU A 388 13.54 -18.40 8.49
C GLU A 388 14.49 -17.25 8.10
N ILE A 389 15.45 -16.88 8.96
CA ILE A 389 16.40 -15.80 8.62
C ILE A 389 17.20 -16.15 7.37
N PRO A 390 17.94 -17.28 7.31
CA PRO A 390 18.64 -17.64 6.08
C PRO A 390 17.68 -17.87 4.92
N ARG A 391 16.57 -18.58 5.15
CA ARG A 391 15.57 -18.87 4.12
C ARG A 391 15.00 -17.62 3.48
N PHE A 392 14.78 -16.54 4.25
CA PHE A 392 14.27 -15.28 3.71
C PHE A 392 15.23 -14.69 2.66
N PHE A 393 16.53 -14.64 2.98
CA PHE A 393 17.54 -14.10 2.06
C PHE A 393 17.89 -15.03 0.90
N GLU A 394 17.68 -16.34 1.03
CA GLU A 394 17.82 -17.33 -0.04
C GLU A 394 16.64 -17.32 -1.03
N LYS A 395 15.71 -16.35 -0.93
CA LYS A 395 14.52 -16.32 -1.80
C LYS A 395 14.88 -16.26 -3.28
N ILE A 396 15.95 -15.54 -3.64
CA ILE A 396 16.41 -15.44 -5.04
C ILE A 396 16.86 -16.79 -5.57
N GLU A 397 17.66 -17.53 -4.78
CA GLU A 397 18.17 -18.87 -5.10
C GLU A 397 17.03 -19.87 -5.20
N ARG A 398 16.09 -19.85 -4.25
CA ARG A 398 14.91 -20.71 -4.29
C ARG A 398 14.06 -20.46 -5.53
N LEU A 399 13.75 -19.21 -5.86
CA LEU A 399 12.99 -18.86 -7.06
C LEU A 399 13.74 -19.24 -8.34
N SER A 400 15.09 -19.22 -8.32
CA SER A 400 15.92 -19.63 -9.45
C SER A 400 15.99 -21.14 -9.63
N SER A 401 15.77 -21.91 -8.55
CA SER A 401 15.81 -23.37 -8.55
C SER A 401 14.46 -24.02 -8.86
N VAL A 402 13.36 -23.23 -9.00
CA VAL A 402 12.05 -23.78 -9.34
C VAL A 402 12.10 -24.45 -10.70
N ASN A 403 11.80 -25.74 -10.75
CA ASN A 403 11.63 -26.46 -11.99
C ASN A 403 10.21 -26.20 -12.54
N ILE A 404 10.13 -25.54 -13.67
CA ILE A 404 8.84 -25.10 -14.27
C ILE A 404 8.02 -26.32 -14.70
N ASP A 405 8.65 -27.35 -15.24
CA ASP A 405 7.97 -28.56 -15.68
C ASP A 405 7.37 -29.32 -14.49
N ASP A 406 8.10 -29.46 -13.40
CA ASP A 406 7.62 -30.08 -12.17
C ASP A 406 6.48 -29.27 -11.55
N LEU A 407 6.58 -27.94 -11.53
CA LEU A 407 5.53 -27.04 -11.01
C LEU A 407 4.24 -27.17 -11.82
N GLN A 408 4.35 -27.15 -13.15
CA GLN A 408 3.21 -27.32 -14.04
C GLN A 408 2.54 -28.70 -13.80
N GLN A 409 3.32 -29.78 -13.78
CA GLN A 409 2.81 -31.12 -13.50
C GLN A 409 2.16 -31.23 -12.11
N LYS A 410 2.74 -30.59 -11.11
CA LYS A 410 2.21 -30.60 -9.74
C LYS A 410 0.82 -29.99 -9.68
N VAL A 411 0.59 -28.82 -10.29
CA VAL A 411 -0.72 -28.16 -10.27
C VAL A 411 -1.75 -28.90 -11.14
N LEU A 412 -1.35 -29.42 -12.31
CA LEU A 412 -2.24 -30.16 -13.19
C LEU A 412 -2.69 -31.52 -12.62
N SER A 413 -1.83 -32.18 -11.84
CA SER A 413 -2.14 -33.47 -11.20
C SER A 413 -2.94 -33.31 -9.91
N GLU A 414 -2.95 -32.15 -9.27
CA GLU A 414 -3.72 -31.93 -8.05
C GLU A 414 -5.23 -31.88 -8.35
N SER A 415 -6.02 -32.52 -7.50
CA SER A 415 -7.48 -32.33 -7.48
C SER A 415 -7.81 -31.18 -6.55
N PRO A 416 -8.17 -29.98 -7.09
CA PRO A 416 -8.49 -28.82 -6.25
C PRO A 416 -9.79 -29.03 -5.48
N PHE A 417 -10.00 -28.20 -4.48
CA PHE A 417 -11.32 -28.00 -3.89
C PHE A 417 -12.15 -27.10 -4.82
N VAL A 418 -13.39 -27.49 -5.07
CA VAL A 418 -14.31 -26.79 -5.98
C VAL A 418 -15.48 -26.24 -5.17
N PHE A 419 -15.68 -24.93 -5.24
CA PHE A 419 -16.81 -24.25 -4.62
C PHE A 419 -17.65 -23.57 -5.70
N VAL A 420 -18.96 -23.81 -5.69
CA VAL A 420 -19.91 -23.23 -6.63
C VAL A 420 -20.93 -22.41 -5.86
N PHE A 421 -21.05 -21.13 -6.18
CA PHE A 421 -21.96 -20.20 -5.53
C PHE A 421 -23.11 -19.90 -6.46
N VAL A 422 -24.32 -20.17 -6.02
CA VAL A 422 -25.53 -20.02 -6.81
C VAL A 422 -26.69 -19.43 -6.00
N ASN A 423 -27.59 -18.72 -6.66
CA ASN A 423 -28.81 -18.29 -6.01
C ASN A 423 -29.61 -19.51 -5.48
N GLN A 424 -30.30 -19.30 -4.37
CA GLN A 424 -31.08 -20.36 -3.72
C GLN A 424 -32.13 -21.02 -4.67
N ALA A 425 -32.81 -20.23 -5.51
CA ALA A 425 -33.76 -20.75 -6.47
C ALA A 425 -33.06 -21.56 -7.59
N VAL A 426 -31.88 -21.11 -8.04
CA VAL A 426 -31.05 -21.83 -9.02
C VAL A 426 -30.60 -23.17 -8.42
N TYR A 427 -30.14 -23.17 -7.16
CA TYR A 427 -29.77 -24.41 -6.48
C TYR A 427 -30.95 -25.40 -6.43
N GLN A 428 -32.13 -24.95 -6.00
CA GLN A 428 -33.32 -25.82 -5.91
C GLN A 428 -33.65 -26.48 -7.26
N LYS A 429 -33.49 -25.74 -8.36
CA LYS A 429 -33.72 -26.25 -9.71
C LYS A 429 -32.74 -27.36 -10.12
N TYR A 430 -31.48 -27.25 -9.71
CA TYR A 430 -30.40 -28.16 -10.11
C TYR A 430 -29.86 -29.05 -8.98
N ALA A 431 -30.56 -29.13 -7.83
CA ALA A 431 -30.09 -29.84 -6.63
C ALA A 431 -29.78 -31.33 -6.89
N ALA A 432 -30.60 -32.01 -7.71
CA ALA A 432 -30.37 -33.41 -8.08
C ALA A 432 -29.10 -33.58 -8.91
N GLU A 433 -28.83 -32.67 -9.84
CA GLU A 433 -27.65 -32.68 -10.70
C GLU A 433 -26.36 -32.38 -9.90
N PHE A 434 -26.41 -31.41 -8.96
CA PHE A 434 -25.32 -31.16 -8.04
C PHE A 434 -24.95 -32.41 -7.22
N LYS A 435 -25.95 -33.08 -6.65
CA LYS A 435 -25.75 -34.30 -5.86
C LYS A 435 -25.20 -35.44 -6.71
N GLN A 436 -25.70 -35.65 -7.92
CA GLN A 436 -25.19 -36.68 -8.83
C GLN A 436 -23.76 -36.45 -9.27
N SER A 437 -23.36 -35.17 -9.39
CA SER A 437 -21.98 -34.77 -9.73
C SER A 437 -21.01 -34.69 -8.52
N GLY A 438 -21.48 -35.18 -7.34
CA GLY A 438 -20.66 -35.28 -6.14
C GLY A 438 -20.48 -34.00 -5.35
N TYR A 439 -21.30 -32.96 -5.60
CA TYR A 439 -21.29 -31.72 -4.82
C TYR A 439 -22.07 -31.88 -3.52
N THR A 440 -21.47 -31.35 -2.44
CA THR A 440 -22.09 -31.28 -1.12
C THR A 440 -22.58 -29.86 -0.85
N LEU A 441 -23.87 -29.69 -0.48
CA LEU A 441 -24.37 -28.38 -0.06
C LEU A 441 -23.79 -27.99 1.29
N ILE A 442 -23.29 -26.73 1.40
CA ILE A 442 -22.94 -26.14 2.67
C ILE A 442 -24.07 -25.20 3.09
N PRO A 443 -24.84 -25.51 4.16
CA PRO A 443 -25.90 -24.64 4.65
C PRO A 443 -25.32 -23.40 5.35
N GLN A 444 -25.96 -22.25 5.17
CA GLN A 444 -25.54 -20.99 5.80
C GLN A 444 -25.42 -21.08 7.35
N LYS A 445 -26.27 -21.90 7.98
CA LYS A 445 -26.29 -22.06 9.44
C LYS A 445 -25.15 -22.90 10.04
N GLU A 446 -24.36 -23.61 9.23
CA GLU A 446 -23.27 -24.46 9.69
C GLU A 446 -21.92 -23.76 9.74
N SER A 447 -21.88 -22.46 9.52
CA SER A 447 -20.62 -21.73 9.41
C SER A 447 -19.88 -21.49 10.74
N ALA A 448 -20.55 -21.60 11.89
CA ALA A 448 -19.95 -21.29 13.19
C ALA A 448 -20.03 -22.46 14.18
N TRP A 449 -19.07 -23.39 14.10
CA TRP A 449 -19.04 -24.63 14.93
C TRP A 449 -18.54 -24.43 16.36
N TYR A 450 -17.90 -23.30 16.68
CA TYR A 450 -17.43 -23.01 18.06
C TYR A 450 -18.38 -22.13 18.88
N ASN A 451 -19.60 -21.89 18.38
CA ASN A 451 -20.65 -21.14 19.08
C ASN A 451 -21.45 -21.97 20.09
N GLN A 452 -20.92 -23.08 20.61
CA GLN A 452 -21.63 -23.87 21.61
C GLN A 452 -21.31 -23.43 23.03
N ASP A 453 -22.38 -23.14 23.80
CA ASP A 453 -22.40 -22.73 25.18
C ASP A 453 -21.39 -23.42 26.07
N ALA A 454 -20.47 -22.71 26.63
CA ALA A 454 -19.89 -22.88 27.95
C ALA A 454 -18.64 -22.00 28.15
N TYR A 455 -18.69 -21.05 29.10
CA TYR A 455 -17.75 -20.94 30.20
C TYR A 455 -17.86 -19.63 30.97
N LYS A 456 -17.89 -19.76 32.26
CA LYS A 456 -17.97 -18.67 33.27
C LYS A 456 -16.77 -18.70 34.22
N LYS A 457 -16.28 -17.50 34.54
CA LYS A 457 -15.54 -17.05 35.75
C LYS A 457 -14.02 -17.18 35.71
N LEU A 458 -13.26 -16.19 36.13
CA LEU A 458 -13.01 -15.46 37.37
C LEU A 458 -11.95 -14.34 37.25
N ILE A 459 -11.98 -13.39 38.15
CA ILE A 459 -11.46 -12.05 38.28
C ILE A 459 -10.23 -11.91 39.20
N LYS A 460 -9.27 -10.96 39.04
CA LYS A 460 -9.03 -9.79 39.91
C LYS A 460 -7.73 -8.99 39.64
N GLU A 461 -7.82 -7.74 39.93
CA GLU A 461 -7.00 -6.52 39.74
C GLU A 461 -5.58 -6.47 40.30
N ILE A 462 -4.72 -5.57 39.71
CA ILE A 462 -3.66 -4.83 40.43
C ILE A 462 -3.24 -3.53 39.70
N LYS A 463 -2.75 -2.55 40.46
CA LYS A 463 -2.51 -1.13 40.20
C LYS A 463 -1.07 -0.74 39.86
N ASP A 464 -0.98 0.40 39.20
CA ASP A 464 0.03 1.43 38.85
C ASP A 464 1.42 1.54 39.50
N SER A 465 2.40 2.07 38.77
CA SER A 465 3.38 3.10 39.18
C SER A 465 4.32 3.67 38.11
N ASP A 466 4.72 4.91 38.26
CA ASP A 466 5.49 5.86 37.41
C ASP A 466 7.05 5.64 37.38
N GLU A 467 7.78 6.06 36.48
CA GLU A 467 8.40 7.04 35.64
C GLU A 467 9.93 7.36 35.83
N LYS A 468 10.69 7.73 34.77
CA LYS A 468 11.62 8.89 34.61
C LYS A 468 12.58 8.77 33.40
N SER A 469 12.88 9.92 32.75
CA SER A 469 13.62 10.15 31.51
C SER A 469 15.17 10.23 31.58
N SER A 470 15.89 10.16 30.45
CA SER A 470 17.33 9.93 30.34
C SER A 470 18.04 10.63 29.15
N PRO A 471 19.39 10.76 29.14
CA PRO A 471 20.20 11.71 28.33
C PRO A 471 20.60 11.27 26.91
N LEU A 472 19.84 10.44 26.20
CA LEU A 472 20.13 9.94 24.84
C LEU A 472 19.76 10.90 23.69
N LEU A 473 19.23 12.09 24.00
CA LEU A 473 18.67 13.05 23.03
C LEU A 473 19.73 13.67 22.11
N GLU A 474 20.98 13.83 22.52
CA GLU A 474 22.00 14.48 21.70
C GLU A 474 22.51 13.62 20.52
N GLU A 475 22.59 12.30 20.70
CA GLU A 475 23.03 11.38 19.63
C GLU A 475 21.94 11.19 18.55
N ILE A 476 20.68 11.27 18.95
CA ILE A 476 19.51 11.18 18.07
C ILE A 476 19.33 12.47 17.26
N ALA A 477 19.58 13.64 17.84
CA ALA A 477 19.53 14.93 17.15
C ALA A 477 20.54 15.04 15.97
N ALA A 478 21.66 14.34 16.03
CA ALA A 478 22.66 14.33 14.95
C ALA A 478 22.27 13.44 13.74
N SER A 479 21.14 12.74 13.80
CA SER A 479 20.73 11.80 12.73
C SER A 479 20.28 12.49 11.45
N ALA A 480 19.57 13.63 11.55
CA ALA A 480 19.15 14.44 10.40
C ALA A 480 20.36 14.98 9.64
N ASP A 481 21.34 15.55 10.36
CA ASP A 481 22.57 16.08 9.76
C ASP A 481 23.39 14.99 9.07
N ARG A 482 23.46 13.78 9.63
CA ARG A 482 24.14 12.63 8.99
C ARG A 482 23.43 12.21 7.70
N PHE A 483 22.10 12.10 7.71
CA PHE A 483 21.32 11.78 6.51
C PHE A 483 21.51 12.83 5.41
N ILE A 484 21.36 14.12 5.74
CA ILE A 484 21.48 15.24 4.80
C ILE A 484 22.90 15.29 4.23
N SER A 485 23.92 15.23 5.06
CA SER A 485 25.33 15.29 4.64
C SER A 485 25.70 14.13 3.72
N LYS A 486 25.29 12.90 4.06
CA LYS A 486 25.50 11.73 3.22
C LYS A 486 24.82 11.90 1.87
N ASN A 487 23.53 12.24 1.86
CA ASN A 487 22.80 12.40 0.61
C ASN A 487 23.38 13.53 -0.25
N LEU A 488 23.74 14.69 0.32
CA LEU A 488 24.33 15.80 -0.43
C LEU A 488 25.66 15.41 -1.09
N SER A 489 26.48 14.58 -0.46
CA SER A 489 27.77 14.12 -1.00
C SER A 489 27.61 13.18 -2.21
N GLU A 490 26.44 12.58 -2.39
CA GLU A 490 26.11 11.65 -3.47
C GLU A 490 25.64 12.35 -4.75
N TYR A 491 25.43 13.68 -4.73
CA TYR A 491 24.95 14.44 -5.89
C TYR A 491 26.08 14.96 -6.76
N SER A 492 25.93 14.80 -8.08
CA SER A 492 26.69 15.51 -9.10
C SER A 492 25.76 15.97 -10.23
N SER A 493 26.12 17.02 -10.96
CA SER A 493 25.33 17.52 -12.09
C SER A 493 26.26 18.04 -13.18
N PHE A 494 25.82 17.91 -14.42
CA PHE A 494 26.48 18.40 -15.62
C PHE A 494 25.43 18.70 -16.70
N THR A 495 25.88 19.30 -17.80
CA THR A 495 25.04 19.59 -18.95
C THR A 495 25.58 18.85 -20.17
N LEU A 496 24.69 18.20 -20.95
CA LEU A 496 25.07 17.55 -22.20
C LEU A 496 25.47 18.59 -23.27
N GLN A 497 26.16 18.13 -24.31
CA GLN A 497 26.62 19.01 -25.40
C GLN A 497 25.50 19.80 -26.11
N ASN A 498 24.26 19.32 -26.06
CA ASN A 498 23.08 19.97 -26.62
C ASN A 498 22.26 20.81 -25.60
N GLY A 499 22.81 21.03 -24.40
CA GLY A 499 22.18 21.86 -23.39
C GLY A 499 21.27 21.14 -22.37
N ILE A 500 20.98 19.84 -22.53
CA ILE A 500 20.14 19.08 -21.60
C ILE A 500 20.83 19.00 -20.22
N PRO A 501 20.21 19.49 -19.14
CA PRO A 501 20.75 19.35 -17.78
C PRO A 501 20.59 17.91 -17.28
N VAL A 502 21.60 17.43 -16.55
CA VAL A 502 21.63 16.09 -15.96
C VAL A 502 21.95 16.20 -14.48
N THR A 503 21.14 15.59 -13.63
CA THR A 503 21.42 15.44 -12.21
C THR A 503 21.58 13.97 -11.85
N LEU A 504 22.71 13.64 -11.24
CA LEU A 504 23.01 12.30 -10.72
C LEU A 504 22.91 12.29 -9.20
N LYS A 505 22.31 11.22 -8.64
CA LYS A 505 22.42 10.89 -7.23
C LYS A 505 22.91 9.45 -7.10
N LYS A 506 24.16 9.29 -6.63
CA LYS A 506 24.83 8.00 -6.55
C LYS A 506 24.62 7.36 -5.19
N SER A 507 24.21 6.10 -5.19
CA SER A 507 24.20 5.27 -4.00
C SER A 507 25.08 4.04 -4.25
N GLU A 508 26.26 4.01 -3.67
CA GLU A 508 27.24 2.93 -3.93
C GLU A 508 26.75 1.55 -3.50
N SER A 509 25.87 1.50 -2.52
CA SER A 509 25.26 0.26 -2.01
C SER A 509 24.05 -0.22 -2.80
N SER A 510 23.51 0.57 -3.73
CA SER A 510 22.30 0.20 -4.47
C SER A 510 22.61 -0.73 -5.66
N SER A 511 21.82 -1.79 -5.77
CA SER A 511 21.86 -2.72 -6.92
C SER A 511 20.93 -2.26 -8.05
N THR A 512 20.01 -1.33 -7.78
CA THR A 512 19.10 -0.75 -8.76
C THR A 512 19.47 0.67 -9.11
N ALA A 513 18.98 1.14 -10.25
CA ALA A 513 19.11 2.50 -10.67
C ALA A 513 17.86 2.95 -11.45
N VAL A 514 17.59 4.24 -11.40
CA VAL A 514 16.45 4.88 -12.04
C VAL A 514 16.95 5.95 -12.99
N LEU A 515 16.50 5.89 -14.24
CA LEU A 515 16.57 6.96 -15.22
C LEU A 515 15.21 7.65 -15.29
N SER A 516 15.17 8.96 -15.09
CA SER A 516 13.98 9.77 -15.27
C SER A 516 14.23 10.86 -16.30
N LEU A 517 13.36 10.90 -17.29
CA LEU A 517 13.25 11.98 -18.25
C LEU A 517 12.09 12.87 -17.82
N THR A 518 12.39 14.11 -17.44
CA THR A 518 11.40 15.15 -17.15
C THR A 518 11.31 16.06 -18.37
N ILE A 519 10.11 16.25 -18.88
CA ILE A 519 9.82 17.01 -20.09
C ILE A 519 8.96 18.21 -19.68
N ALA A 520 9.44 19.45 -19.92
CA ALA A 520 8.65 20.65 -19.73
C ALA A 520 7.55 20.70 -20.82
N GLY A 521 6.37 20.28 -20.43
CA GLY A 521 5.20 20.12 -21.31
C GLY A 521 4.32 19.01 -20.75
N GLY A 522 3.16 19.42 -20.24
CA GLY A 522 2.11 18.56 -19.72
C GLY A 522 0.80 18.84 -20.40
N GLU A 523 -0.31 18.57 -19.74
CA GLU A 523 -1.65 18.77 -20.33
C GLU A 523 -1.94 20.24 -20.72
N LEU A 524 -1.33 21.23 -20.02
CA LEU A 524 -1.48 22.66 -20.38
C LEU A 524 -0.90 22.99 -21.75
N LEU A 525 0.08 22.24 -22.25
CA LEU A 525 0.68 22.46 -23.57
C LEU A 525 -0.34 22.23 -24.70
N PHE A 526 -1.37 21.42 -24.42
CA PHE A 526 -2.36 20.98 -25.41
C PHE A 526 -3.80 21.36 -25.04
N THR A 527 -4.00 22.40 -24.22
CA THR A 527 -5.34 22.83 -23.75
C THR A 527 -6.31 23.22 -24.85
N ASP A 528 -5.81 23.60 -26.03
CA ASP A 528 -6.62 23.94 -27.20
C ASP A 528 -6.91 22.71 -28.10
N LYS A 529 -6.37 21.55 -27.71
CA LYS A 529 -6.60 20.26 -28.35
C LYS A 529 -7.42 19.36 -27.40
N ALA A 530 -7.48 18.08 -27.67
CA ALA A 530 -8.22 17.15 -26.82
C ALA A 530 -7.51 16.93 -25.48
N PRO A 531 -8.23 16.96 -24.35
CA PRO A 531 -7.67 16.62 -23.02
C PRO A 531 -7.11 15.20 -22.97
N GLY A 532 -6.01 15.00 -22.23
CA GLY A 532 -5.32 13.70 -22.11
C GLY A 532 -4.30 13.43 -23.23
N LEU A 533 -4.10 14.36 -24.15
CA LEU A 533 -3.18 14.17 -25.29
C LEU A 533 -1.73 14.01 -24.84
N ALA A 534 -1.26 14.82 -23.90
CA ALA A 534 0.10 14.71 -23.36
C ALA A 534 0.32 13.37 -22.63
N SER A 535 -0.66 12.92 -21.86
CA SER A 535 -0.64 11.62 -21.17
C SER A 535 -0.53 10.45 -22.16
N VAL A 536 -1.33 10.48 -23.23
CA VAL A 536 -1.31 9.41 -24.24
C VAL A 536 0.01 9.38 -25.00
N VAL A 537 0.58 10.55 -25.32
CA VAL A 537 1.92 10.62 -25.97
C VAL A 537 3.00 10.08 -25.04
N ALA A 538 3.07 10.56 -23.81
CA ALA A 538 4.06 10.11 -22.82
C ALA A 538 3.93 8.60 -22.51
N GLY A 539 2.70 8.10 -22.34
CA GLY A 539 2.40 6.69 -22.16
C GLY A 539 2.85 5.83 -23.33
N SER A 540 2.60 6.30 -24.56
CA SER A 540 3.03 5.60 -25.78
C SER A 540 4.56 5.51 -25.89
N ILE A 541 5.28 6.56 -25.47
CA ILE A 541 6.75 6.54 -25.39
C ILE A 541 7.21 5.51 -24.36
N ALA A 542 6.60 5.48 -23.19
CA ALA A 542 6.93 4.52 -22.14
C ALA A 542 6.75 3.07 -22.62
N VAL A 543 5.65 2.78 -23.34
CA VAL A 543 5.43 1.47 -23.98
C VAL A 543 6.53 1.13 -24.98
N ASN A 544 6.97 2.10 -25.80
CA ASN A 544 8.06 1.89 -26.74
C ASN A 544 9.40 1.63 -26.05
N ILE A 545 9.72 2.35 -24.99
CA ILE A 545 10.93 2.09 -24.17
C ILE A 545 10.89 0.67 -23.63
N ARG A 546 9.75 0.25 -23.07
CA ARG A 546 9.56 -1.12 -22.58
C ARG A 546 9.80 -2.15 -23.68
N ARG A 547 9.25 -1.94 -24.87
CA ARG A 547 9.44 -2.82 -26.02
C ARG A 547 10.91 -2.93 -26.43
N GLN A 548 11.70 -1.83 -26.38
CA GLN A 548 13.13 -1.87 -26.64
C GLN A 548 13.88 -2.69 -25.59
N LEU A 549 13.52 -2.54 -24.31
CA LEU A 549 14.10 -3.35 -23.24
C LEU A 549 13.72 -4.82 -23.37
N ASP A 550 12.49 -5.14 -23.77
CA ASP A 550 12.05 -6.51 -24.05
C ASP A 550 12.91 -7.15 -25.16
N LEU A 551 13.26 -6.40 -26.22
CA LEU A 551 14.17 -6.87 -27.27
C LEU A 551 15.58 -7.12 -26.73
N PHE A 552 16.11 -6.27 -25.85
CA PHE A 552 17.39 -6.51 -25.18
C PHE A 552 17.33 -7.75 -24.28
N ALA A 553 16.23 -7.97 -23.58
CA ALA A 553 16.02 -9.15 -22.72
C ALA A 553 15.96 -10.44 -23.55
N LEU A 554 15.24 -10.44 -24.67
CA LEU A 554 15.18 -11.58 -25.59
C LEU A 554 16.57 -11.99 -26.14
N ASN A 555 17.44 -10.99 -26.34
CA ASN A 555 18.81 -11.23 -26.79
C ASN A 555 19.80 -11.51 -25.62
N GLY A 556 19.32 -11.62 -24.39
CA GLY A 556 20.13 -11.89 -23.20
C GLY A 556 21.04 -10.73 -22.79
N ALA A 557 20.83 -9.52 -23.32
CA ALA A 557 21.61 -8.32 -22.98
C ALA A 557 21.21 -7.71 -21.63
N VAL A 558 19.95 -7.84 -21.24
CA VAL A 558 19.42 -7.46 -19.93
C VAL A 558 18.67 -8.63 -19.30
N THR A 559 18.54 -8.61 -17.97
CA THR A 559 17.93 -9.72 -17.25
C THR A 559 16.40 -9.67 -17.21
N GLY A 560 15.76 -8.64 -17.80
CA GLY A 560 14.31 -8.40 -17.73
C GLY A 560 13.85 -7.74 -16.43
N PHE A 561 14.77 -7.22 -15.63
CA PHE A 561 14.51 -6.54 -14.37
C PHE A 561 14.38 -5.04 -14.59
N TYR A 562 13.31 -4.62 -15.27
CA TYR A 562 13.03 -3.22 -15.52
C TYR A 562 11.55 -2.92 -15.39
N GLU A 563 11.27 -1.69 -14.97
CA GLU A 563 9.94 -1.10 -15.00
C GLU A 563 10.01 0.21 -15.78
N VAL A 564 9.01 0.45 -16.60
CA VAL A 564 8.87 1.69 -17.35
C VAL A 564 7.50 2.25 -17.04
N GLY A 565 7.47 3.50 -16.59
CA GLY A 565 6.25 4.23 -16.29
C GLY A 565 6.26 5.62 -16.88
N SER A 566 5.07 6.19 -17.04
CA SER A 566 4.87 7.60 -17.37
C SER A 566 3.91 8.24 -16.40
N GLN A 567 4.10 9.52 -16.15
CA GLN A 567 3.19 10.37 -15.39
C GLN A 567 3.12 11.72 -16.08
N THR A 568 1.92 12.21 -16.33
CA THR A 568 1.73 13.55 -16.87
C THR A 568 1.05 14.42 -15.83
N LEU A 569 1.68 15.56 -15.56
CA LEU A 569 1.19 16.65 -14.75
C LEU A 569 0.59 17.72 -15.67
N SER A 570 0.01 18.75 -15.08
CA SER A 570 -0.47 19.90 -15.87
C SER A 570 0.65 20.56 -16.69
N THR A 571 1.85 20.69 -16.13
CA THR A 571 2.97 21.42 -16.73
C THR A 571 4.10 20.54 -17.26
N HIS A 572 4.23 19.30 -16.81
CA HIS A 572 5.34 18.41 -17.15
C HIS A 572 4.87 16.99 -17.44
N SER A 573 5.58 16.33 -18.33
CA SER A 573 5.50 14.89 -18.54
C SER A 573 6.77 14.23 -18.04
N ILE A 574 6.64 13.10 -17.34
CA ILE A 574 7.75 12.39 -16.71
C ILE A 574 7.72 10.94 -17.19
N ILE A 575 8.86 10.46 -17.68
CA ILE A 575 9.04 9.05 -18.07
C ILE A 575 10.15 8.48 -17.20
N THR A 576 9.87 7.36 -16.55
CA THR A 576 10.79 6.74 -15.60
C THR A 576 11.12 5.31 -16.05
N VAL A 577 12.41 4.96 -16.02
CA VAL A 577 12.91 3.60 -16.26
C VAL A 577 13.70 3.17 -15.04
N SER A 578 13.22 2.14 -14.36
CA SER A 578 13.87 1.52 -13.20
C SER A 578 14.48 0.18 -13.64
N CYS A 579 15.74 -0.07 -13.36
CA CYS A 579 16.46 -1.27 -13.79
C CYS A 579 17.59 -1.64 -12.82
N LEU A 580 18.25 -2.78 -13.05
CA LEU A 580 19.48 -3.07 -12.31
C LEU A 580 20.58 -2.09 -12.71
N SER A 581 21.40 -1.66 -11.73
CA SER A 581 22.48 -0.69 -11.92
C SER A 581 23.44 -1.03 -13.06
N ARG A 582 23.73 -2.32 -13.23
CA ARG A 582 24.60 -2.82 -14.32
C ARG A 582 23.97 -2.72 -15.73
N GLU A 583 22.64 -2.53 -15.78
CA GLU A 583 21.85 -2.48 -17.01
C GLU A 583 21.46 -1.05 -17.42
N MET A 584 21.90 -0.04 -16.66
CA MET A 584 21.56 1.35 -16.91
C MET A 584 21.96 1.82 -18.32
N ASP A 585 23.08 1.36 -18.87
CA ASP A 585 23.50 1.71 -20.23
C ASP A 585 22.47 1.25 -21.29
N PHE A 586 21.83 0.09 -21.06
CA PHE A 586 20.75 -0.41 -21.91
C PHE A 586 19.46 0.38 -21.71
N ALA A 587 19.15 0.77 -20.48
CA ALA A 587 18.01 1.64 -20.20
C ALA A 587 18.14 3.00 -20.89
N ILE A 588 19.32 3.62 -20.83
CA ILE A 588 19.62 4.86 -21.56
C ILE A 588 19.47 4.65 -23.06
N GLN A 589 20.02 3.54 -23.60
CA GLN A 589 19.92 3.23 -25.01
C GLN A 589 18.46 2.98 -25.45
N ALA A 590 17.69 2.23 -24.66
CA ALA A 590 16.27 1.95 -24.94
C ALA A 590 15.45 3.23 -24.98
N ALA A 591 15.64 4.10 -23.98
CA ALA A 591 14.95 5.38 -23.92
C ALA A 591 15.30 6.26 -25.12
N TYR A 592 16.58 6.41 -25.44
CA TYR A 592 17.01 7.17 -26.61
C TYR A 592 16.45 6.60 -27.92
N THR A 593 16.52 5.28 -28.09
CA THR A 593 16.01 4.61 -29.30
C THR A 593 14.51 4.82 -29.47
N ALA A 594 13.74 4.72 -28.40
CA ALA A 594 12.30 4.97 -28.42
C ALA A 594 11.94 6.42 -28.76
N LEU A 595 12.79 7.38 -28.39
CA LEU A 595 12.59 8.78 -28.73
C LEU A 595 12.92 9.08 -30.20
N VAL A 596 14.01 8.52 -30.73
CA VAL A 596 14.46 8.78 -32.11
C VAL A 596 13.62 8.02 -33.14
N TYR A 597 13.30 6.78 -32.82
CA TYR A 597 12.48 5.94 -33.69
C TYR A 597 11.06 5.87 -33.18
N CYS A 598 10.25 6.87 -33.54
CA CYS A 598 8.84 6.94 -33.14
C CYS A 598 8.05 5.76 -33.77
N ASP A 599 7.93 4.67 -33.02
CA ASP A 599 7.14 3.50 -33.41
C ASP A 599 5.80 3.46 -32.68
N ILE A 600 5.11 4.60 -32.62
CA ILE A 600 3.73 4.66 -32.12
C ILE A 600 2.82 4.14 -33.21
N ASN A 601 2.26 2.96 -33.01
CA ASN A 601 1.24 2.40 -33.90
C ASN A 601 -0.17 2.60 -33.29
N PRO A 602 -1.24 2.51 -34.11
CA PRO A 602 -2.61 2.69 -33.61
C PRO A 602 -2.96 1.81 -32.44
N ALA A 603 -2.57 0.53 -32.42
CA ALA A 603 -2.89 -0.39 -31.33
C ALA A 603 -2.23 0.02 -29.99
N THR A 604 -1.00 0.53 -30.03
CA THR A 604 -0.33 1.08 -28.83
C THR A 604 -1.07 2.34 -28.34
N ALA A 605 -1.40 3.23 -29.25
CA ALA A 605 -2.13 4.46 -28.92
C ALA A 605 -3.53 4.16 -28.35
N ASP A 606 -4.26 3.22 -28.94
CA ASP A 606 -5.57 2.79 -28.47
C ASP A 606 -5.51 2.17 -27.07
N GLY A 607 -4.49 1.33 -26.80
CA GLY A 607 -4.28 0.74 -25.47
C GLY A 607 -4.05 1.80 -24.40
N VAL A 608 -3.13 2.73 -24.64
CA VAL A 608 -2.83 3.82 -23.70
C VAL A 608 -4.04 4.76 -23.53
N THR A 609 -4.74 5.05 -24.62
CA THR A 609 -5.98 5.86 -24.56
C THR A 609 -7.07 5.18 -23.71
N TYR A 610 -7.21 3.86 -23.83
CA TYR A 610 -8.16 3.10 -23.02
C TYR A 610 -7.80 3.17 -21.52
N ASP A 611 -6.52 3.01 -21.18
CA ASP A 611 -6.05 3.10 -19.80
C ASP A 611 -6.29 4.50 -19.22
N GLU A 612 -5.99 5.55 -19.97
CA GLU A 612 -6.25 6.94 -19.55
C GLU A 612 -7.74 7.21 -19.32
N ARG A 613 -8.60 6.72 -20.22
CA ARG A 613 -10.08 6.81 -20.05
C ARG A 613 -10.54 6.08 -18.79
N THR A 614 -9.99 4.91 -18.53
CA THR A 614 -10.35 4.11 -17.36
C THR A 614 -9.95 4.83 -16.08
N GLN A 615 -8.72 5.34 -16.00
CA GLN A 615 -8.27 6.12 -14.85
C GLN A 615 -9.08 7.40 -14.66
N TRP A 616 -9.43 8.08 -15.73
CA TRP A 616 -10.29 9.25 -15.66
C TRP A 616 -11.69 8.91 -15.12
N ARG A 617 -12.32 7.84 -15.61
CA ARG A 617 -13.65 7.41 -15.14
C ARG A 617 -13.63 7.12 -13.64
N LEU A 618 -12.61 6.43 -13.16
CA LEU A 618 -12.44 6.14 -11.72
C LEU A 618 -12.28 7.43 -10.90
N LYS A 619 -11.51 8.38 -11.40
CA LYS A 619 -11.23 9.65 -10.72
C LYS A 619 -12.45 10.58 -10.74
N SER A 620 -13.07 10.75 -11.90
CA SER A 620 -14.19 11.71 -12.11
C SER A 620 -15.48 11.29 -11.40
N GLY A 621 -15.67 10.00 -11.16
CA GLY A 621 -16.79 9.46 -10.37
C GLY A 621 -16.71 9.78 -8.88
N SER A 622 -15.55 10.21 -8.36
CA SER A 622 -15.41 10.49 -6.94
C SER A 622 -15.93 11.89 -6.56
N THR A 623 -16.62 11.97 -5.42
CA THR A 623 -17.11 13.24 -4.87
C THR A 623 -15.96 14.19 -4.50
N GLU A 624 -14.82 13.64 -4.08
CA GLU A 624 -13.58 14.38 -3.82
C GLU A 624 -13.12 15.15 -5.07
N PHE A 625 -13.07 14.45 -6.21
CA PHE A 625 -12.64 15.09 -7.46
C PHE A 625 -13.62 16.16 -7.95
N GLN A 626 -14.92 15.95 -7.78
CA GLN A 626 -15.94 16.98 -8.12
C GLN A 626 -15.77 18.26 -7.29
N LEU A 627 -15.51 18.14 -5.98
CA LEU A 627 -15.19 19.28 -5.12
C LEU A 627 -13.89 19.96 -5.57
N LEU A 628 -12.87 19.18 -5.96
CA LEU A 628 -11.60 19.70 -6.46
C LEU A 628 -11.78 20.46 -7.78
N CYS A 629 -12.57 19.94 -8.72
CA CYS A 629 -12.87 20.64 -9.97
C CYS A 629 -13.48 22.03 -9.71
N GLU A 630 -14.41 22.10 -8.76
CA GLU A 630 -15.02 23.38 -8.40
C GLU A 630 -14.04 24.31 -7.69
N ALA A 631 -13.16 23.77 -6.82
CA ALA A 631 -12.10 24.56 -6.20
C ALA A 631 -11.19 25.19 -7.26
N VAL A 632 -10.71 24.39 -8.21
CA VAL A 632 -9.85 24.87 -9.32
C VAL A 632 -10.57 25.89 -10.18
N ARG A 633 -11.85 25.68 -10.49
CA ARG A 633 -12.67 26.62 -11.25
C ARG A 633 -12.80 27.98 -10.57
N LEU A 634 -12.92 28.00 -9.24
CA LEU A 634 -13.02 29.25 -8.47
C LEU A 634 -11.67 29.95 -8.30
N LEU A 635 -10.61 29.16 -8.05
CA LEU A 635 -9.28 29.69 -7.75
C LEU A 635 -8.50 30.14 -9.00
N TYR A 636 -8.81 29.57 -10.15
CA TYR A 636 -8.09 29.79 -11.41
C TYR A 636 -9.03 30.28 -12.54
N ALA A 637 -10.10 30.98 -12.21
CA ALA A 637 -11.18 31.39 -13.16
C ALA A 637 -10.67 32.06 -14.43
N ASP A 638 -9.62 32.87 -14.34
CA ASP A 638 -9.05 33.65 -15.44
C ASP A 638 -7.92 32.93 -16.21
N SER A 639 -7.75 31.64 -16.02
CA SER A 639 -6.67 30.87 -16.67
C SER A 639 -7.21 29.69 -17.49
N ALA A 640 -6.31 29.03 -18.24
CA ALA A 640 -6.64 27.79 -18.95
C ALA A 640 -6.73 26.57 -18.00
N TYR A 641 -6.27 26.71 -16.76
CA TYR A 641 -6.12 25.63 -15.80
C TYR A 641 -7.42 24.86 -15.48
N PRO A 642 -8.58 25.50 -15.31
CA PRO A 642 -9.86 24.81 -15.12
C PRO A 642 -10.28 23.88 -16.25
N LYS A 643 -9.71 24.05 -17.46
CA LYS A 643 -9.98 23.13 -18.57
C LYS A 643 -9.49 21.71 -18.31
N LEU A 644 -8.50 21.54 -17.41
CA LEU A 644 -7.94 20.24 -17.03
C LEU A 644 -8.74 19.55 -15.91
N TYR A 645 -9.57 20.31 -15.19
CA TYR A 645 -10.36 19.84 -14.04
C TYR A 645 -11.85 19.97 -14.35
N LYS A 646 -12.32 19.11 -15.26
CA LYS A 646 -13.73 19.08 -15.65
C LYS A 646 -14.44 17.91 -15.00
N ASP A 647 -15.73 18.03 -14.78
CA ASP A 647 -16.56 16.91 -14.36
C ASP A 647 -16.95 16.03 -15.58
N THR A 648 -17.71 15.00 -15.34
CA THR A 648 -17.96 13.86 -16.22
C THR A 648 -18.60 14.12 -17.59
N GLU A 649 -18.98 15.35 -17.93
CA GLU A 649 -19.66 15.65 -19.21
C GLU A 649 -18.66 15.74 -20.39
N ASP A 650 -17.42 16.13 -20.12
CA ASP A 650 -16.35 16.22 -21.14
C ASP A 650 -15.29 15.15 -20.88
N LYS A 651 -15.42 14.01 -21.52
CA LYS A 651 -14.51 12.85 -21.32
C LYS A 651 -13.15 13.11 -21.97
N PRO A 652 -12.03 13.14 -21.23
CA PRO A 652 -10.71 13.24 -21.86
C PRO A 652 -10.41 12.00 -22.68
N ALA A 653 -9.68 12.19 -23.75
CA ALA A 653 -9.21 11.16 -24.67
C ALA A 653 -10.31 10.41 -25.46
N GLU A 654 -11.62 10.73 -25.33
CA GLU A 654 -12.66 10.03 -26.12
C GLU A 654 -12.62 10.37 -27.60
N ASP A 655 -12.22 11.60 -27.92
CA ASP A 655 -12.18 12.12 -29.31
C ASP A 655 -10.73 12.19 -29.86
N LEU A 656 -9.74 11.52 -29.20
CA LEU A 656 -8.36 11.53 -29.66
C LEU A 656 -8.22 10.70 -30.93
N GLU A 657 -7.95 11.38 -32.03
CA GLU A 657 -7.54 10.72 -33.28
C GLU A 657 -6.04 10.40 -33.26
N PHE A 658 -5.66 9.26 -33.79
CA PHE A 658 -4.25 8.83 -33.89
C PHE A 658 -3.37 9.90 -34.57
N ARG A 659 -3.91 10.65 -35.54
CA ARG A 659 -3.24 11.78 -36.18
C ARG A 659 -2.81 12.86 -35.18
N GLN A 660 -3.67 13.20 -34.22
CA GLN A 660 -3.38 14.22 -33.20
C GLN A 660 -2.22 13.79 -32.30
N ILE A 661 -2.13 12.49 -31.98
CA ILE A 661 -1.02 11.91 -31.20
C ILE A 661 0.30 12.08 -31.98
N LEU A 662 0.31 11.77 -33.27
CA LEU A 662 1.49 11.93 -34.13
C LEU A 662 1.90 13.42 -34.31
N GLU A 663 0.95 14.35 -34.34
CA GLU A 663 1.22 15.79 -34.40
C GLU A 663 1.74 16.36 -33.08
N ALA A 664 1.29 15.83 -31.94
CA ALA A 664 1.74 16.25 -30.61
C ALA A 664 3.13 15.66 -30.24
N TYR A 665 3.47 14.51 -30.77
CA TYR A 665 4.71 13.81 -30.48
C TYR A 665 5.97 14.68 -30.65
N PRO A 666 6.25 15.32 -31.80
CA PRO A 666 7.46 16.12 -31.94
C PRO A 666 7.48 17.37 -31.06
N ILE A 667 6.30 17.91 -30.72
CA ILE A 667 6.19 19.09 -29.85
C ILE A 667 6.63 18.74 -28.43
N LEU A 668 6.18 17.60 -27.90
CA LEU A 668 6.55 17.15 -26.55
C LEU A 668 8.02 16.73 -26.50
N LEU A 669 8.57 16.19 -27.58
CA LEU A 669 9.91 15.63 -27.64
C LEU A 669 11.01 16.60 -28.11
N ASP A 670 10.76 17.89 -28.10
CA ASP A 670 11.80 18.89 -28.32
C ASP A 670 12.84 18.79 -27.17
N SER A 671 14.11 18.58 -27.53
CA SER A 671 15.19 18.35 -26.57
C SER A 671 15.44 19.54 -25.64
N SER A 672 15.04 20.76 -26.03
CA SER A 672 15.11 21.96 -25.19
C SER A 672 14.20 21.88 -23.96
N ARG A 673 13.21 20.98 -23.98
CA ARG A 673 12.27 20.73 -22.88
C ARG A 673 12.76 19.71 -21.86
N PHE A 674 13.88 19.05 -22.13
CA PHE A 674 14.33 17.89 -21.36
C PHE A 674 15.20 18.25 -20.18
N SER A 675 15.02 17.52 -19.08
CA SER A 675 16.02 17.34 -18.03
C SER A 675 16.09 15.87 -17.63
N LEU A 676 17.28 15.42 -17.27
CA LEU A 676 17.54 14.03 -16.91
C LEU A 676 17.93 13.91 -15.45
N ILE A 677 17.34 12.95 -14.77
CA ILE A 677 17.67 12.56 -13.41
C ILE A 677 18.05 11.08 -13.41
N LEU A 678 19.22 10.76 -12.85
CA LEU A 678 19.62 9.39 -12.61
C LEU A 678 19.91 9.20 -11.11
N SER A 679 19.35 8.15 -10.51
CA SER A 679 19.59 7.80 -9.10
C SER A 679 19.90 6.32 -8.95
N GLY A 680 20.67 5.95 -7.92
CA GLY A 680 20.96 4.57 -7.55
C GLY A 680 22.42 4.17 -7.73
N GLY A 681 22.69 2.89 -7.94
CA GLY A 681 24.02 2.30 -8.04
C GLY A 681 24.81 2.65 -9.31
N LEU A 682 24.99 3.93 -9.53
CA LEU A 682 25.63 4.48 -10.73
C LEU A 682 27.15 4.38 -10.63
N LYS A 683 27.80 3.72 -11.60
CA LYS A 683 29.26 3.56 -11.61
C LYS A 683 29.91 4.46 -12.68
N GLY A 684 30.80 5.35 -12.20
CA GLY A 684 31.68 6.18 -13.04
C GLY A 684 30.93 7.31 -13.75
N ASP A 685 31.04 8.55 -13.27
CA ASP A 685 30.42 9.74 -13.87
C ASP A 685 30.79 9.92 -15.33
N ASP A 686 32.08 9.80 -15.63
CA ASP A 686 32.58 9.96 -17.00
C ASP A 686 32.00 8.93 -17.98
N ARG A 687 31.70 7.71 -17.49
CA ARG A 687 31.08 6.67 -18.31
C ARG A 687 29.63 7.02 -18.62
N ILE A 688 28.87 7.42 -17.59
CA ILE A 688 27.47 7.80 -17.72
C ILE A 688 27.35 9.05 -18.61
N GLN A 689 28.19 10.06 -18.37
CA GLN A 689 28.21 11.26 -19.17
C GLN A 689 28.50 10.94 -20.64
N LYS A 690 29.53 10.16 -20.94
CA LYS A 690 29.85 9.72 -22.31
C LYS A 690 28.72 8.96 -22.97
N LYS A 691 28.01 8.09 -22.19
CA LYS A 691 26.85 7.36 -22.70
C LYS A 691 25.71 8.30 -23.04
N LEU A 692 25.40 9.26 -22.15
CA LEU A 692 24.36 10.26 -22.37
C LEU A 692 24.70 11.22 -23.52
N ASP A 693 25.97 11.67 -23.63
CA ASP A 693 26.41 12.51 -24.75
C ASP A 693 26.31 11.79 -26.10
N SER A 694 26.57 10.46 -26.12
CA SER A 694 26.44 9.64 -27.34
C SER A 694 25.01 9.19 -27.66
N THR A 695 24.02 9.57 -26.83
CA THR A 695 22.60 9.27 -26.98
C THR A 695 21.78 10.56 -26.88
N PHE A 696 21.29 10.94 -25.72
CA PHE A 696 20.49 12.14 -25.51
C PHE A 696 21.17 13.44 -25.98
N GLY A 697 22.51 13.52 -25.89
CA GLY A 697 23.29 14.64 -26.37
C GLY A 697 23.26 14.83 -27.92
N LEU A 698 22.77 13.82 -28.66
CA LEU A 698 22.58 13.89 -30.11
C LEU A 698 21.19 14.37 -30.52
N LEU A 699 20.27 14.51 -29.56
CA LEU A 699 18.93 15.03 -29.86
C LEU A 699 19.01 16.50 -30.21
N THR A 700 18.24 16.90 -31.22
CA THR A 700 18.19 18.28 -31.70
C THR A 700 16.97 18.98 -31.20
N SER A 701 17.09 20.27 -30.86
CA SER A 701 15.95 21.14 -30.60
C SER A 701 15.32 21.56 -31.92
N ILE A 702 14.00 21.59 -31.96
CA ILE A 702 13.19 22.06 -33.08
C ILE A 702 12.93 23.55 -32.95
N GLU A 703 12.78 24.03 -31.71
CA GLU A 703 12.54 25.43 -31.37
C GLU A 703 13.80 26.08 -30.83
N GLU A 704 14.16 27.28 -31.31
CA GLU A 704 15.32 28.03 -30.82
C GLU A 704 15.13 28.53 -29.38
N THR A 705 13.89 28.72 -28.96
CA THR A 705 13.51 29.12 -27.59
C THR A 705 12.27 28.40 -27.14
N CYS A 706 12.43 27.45 -26.21
CA CYS A 706 11.29 26.84 -25.53
C CYS A 706 11.10 27.47 -24.14
N ASP A 707 9.89 27.88 -23.80
CA ASP A 707 9.58 28.25 -22.42
C ASP A 707 9.58 26.99 -21.57
N SER A 708 10.73 26.73 -20.93
CA SER A 708 10.93 25.60 -20.01
C SER A 708 10.52 25.90 -18.57
N ASP A 709 10.08 27.13 -18.29
CA ASP A 709 9.65 27.53 -16.94
C ASP A 709 8.11 27.49 -16.80
N LEU A 710 7.58 26.33 -17.14
CA LEU A 710 6.15 26.04 -16.99
C LEU A 710 5.87 25.65 -15.53
N ARG A 711 5.42 26.60 -14.71
CA ARG A 711 4.98 26.36 -13.34
C ARG A 711 3.58 26.88 -13.11
N VAL A 712 2.76 26.17 -12.34
CA VAL A 712 1.47 26.68 -11.90
C VAL A 712 1.72 27.64 -10.74
N SER A 713 1.31 28.90 -10.92
CA SER A 713 1.41 29.89 -9.83
C SER A 713 0.39 29.58 -8.74
N PRO A 714 0.75 29.79 -7.45
CA PRO A 714 -0.22 29.76 -6.37
C PRO A 714 -1.42 30.68 -6.66
N PRO A 715 -2.66 30.25 -6.35
CA PRO A 715 -3.83 31.06 -6.60
C PRO A 715 -3.91 32.26 -5.65
N ASP A 716 -4.50 33.36 -6.13
CA ASP A 716 -4.75 34.54 -5.29
C ASP A 716 -6.04 34.36 -4.48
N PHE A 717 -5.89 34.00 -3.22
CA PHE A 717 -7.01 33.88 -2.29
C PHE A 717 -7.56 35.24 -1.81
N SER A 718 -6.85 36.36 -2.03
CA SER A 718 -7.29 37.70 -1.57
C SER A 718 -8.50 38.22 -2.34
N ALA A 719 -8.67 37.79 -3.57
CA ALA A 719 -9.83 38.10 -4.42
C ALA A 719 -11.08 37.31 -4.01
N LEU A 720 -10.95 36.26 -3.20
CA LEU A 720 -12.07 35.49 -2.70
C LEU A 720 -12.53 36.10 -1.36
N ALA A 721 -13.67 36.82 -1.35
CA ALA A 721 -14.43 36.95 -0.10
C ALA A 721 -14.69 35.54 0.43
N LEU A 722 -14.62 35.31 1.77
CA LEU A 722 -14.92 34.02 2.41
C LEU A 722 -16.10 33.32 1.71
N GLN A 723 -15.80 32.34 0.88
CA GLN A 723 -16.81 31.65 0.09
C GLN A 723 -17.14 30.29 0.69
N GLU A 724 -18.42 30.13 1.01
CA GLU A 724 -19.03 28.82 1.31
C GLU A 724 -19.90 28.44 0.12
N LYS A 725 -19.61 27.32 -0.52
CA LYS A 725 -20.40 26.84 -1.64
C LYS A 725 -20.85 25.39 -1.42
N ARG A 726 -22.14 25.16 -1.61
CA ARG A 726 -22.78 23.84 -1.57
C ARG A 726 -23.04 23.35 -2.97
N LEU A 727 -22.43 22.23 -3.31
CA LEU A 727 -22.52 21.62 -4.63
C LEU A 727 -23.54 20.48 -4.62
N PRO A 728 -24.42 20.39 -5.64
CA PRO A 728 -25.17 19.16 -5.88
C PRO A 728 -24.15 18.10 -6.32
N LEU A 729 -23.85 17.14 -5.46
CA LEU A 729 -23.04 16.00 -5.85
C LEU A 729 -23.83 15.15 -6.83
N ARG A 730 -23.23 14.89 -7.98
CA ARG A 730 -23.75 13.91 -8.94
C ARG A 730 -23.30 12.55 -8.44
N HIS A 731 -24.24 11.78 -7.90
CA HIS A 731 -24.00 10.36 -7.66
C HIS A 731 -24.05 9.65 -9.00
N LEU A 732 -22.89 9.46 -9.61
CA LEU A 732 -22.77 8.53 -10.71
C LEU A 732 -22.92 7.12 -10.14
N PHE A 733 -24.16 6.64 -10.07
CA PHE A 733 -24.36 5.21 -10.01
C PHE A 733 -23.86 4.61 -11.32
N LEU A 734 -23.20 3.46 -11.25
CA LEU A 734 -22.85 2.63 -12.40
C LEU A 734 -24.05 2.29 -13.32
N THR A 735 -25.26 2.67 -12.93
CA THR A 735 -26.50 2.55 -13.68
C THR A 735 -26.65 3.62 -14.79
N ASP A 736 -25.85 4.67 -14.79
CA ASP A 736 -25.88 5.73 -15.83
C ASP A 736 -24.97 5.44 -17.03
N ILE A 737 -24.20 4.35 -16.96
CA ILE A 737 -23.55 3.78 -18.14
C ILE A 737 -24.66 3.17 -18.99
N SER A 738 -24.81 3.59 -20.24
CA SER A 738 -25.86 3.11 -21.15
C SER A 738 -25.83 1.57 -21.15
N LYS A 739 -27.02 0.94 -21.06
CA LYS A 739 -27.17 -0.53 -21.05
C LYS A 739 -26.58 -1.20 -22.30
N GLU A 740 -26.19 -0.44 -23.29
CA GLU A 740 -25.59 -0.89 -24.56
C GLU A 740 -24.04 -0.98 -24.48
N GLU A 741 -23.39 -0.23 -23.58
CA GLU A 741 -21.93 -0.20 -23.42
C GLU A 741 -21.42 -1.01 -22.23
N ALA A 742 -22.23 -1.17 -21.19
CA ALA A 742 -21.93 -2.09 -20.11
C ALA A 742 -22.66 -3.40 -20.38
N GLY A 743 -21.91 -4.46 -20.64
CA GLY A 743 -22.43 -5.81 -20.39
C GLY A 743 -22.99 -5.85 -18.97
N PRO A 744 -23.89 -6.79 -18.62
CA PRO A 744 -24.48 -6.85 -17.30
C PRO A 744 -23.35 -6.89 -16.26
N MET A 745 -23.13 -5.75 -15.61
CA MET A 745 -22.18 -5.69 -14.51
C MET A 745 -22.67 -6.64 -13.43
N PRO A 746 -21.80 -7.52 -12.92
CA PRO A 746 -22.14 -8.23 -11.70
C PRO A 746 -22.52 -7.15 -10.69
N ALA A 747 -23.57 -7.38 -9.93
CA ALA A 747 -23.78 -6.68 -8.68
C ALA A 747 -22.60 -7.08 -7.77
N VAL A 748 -21.42 -6.51 -8.03
CA VAL A 748 -20.41 -6.40 -6.99
C VAL A 748 -21.17 -5.65 -5.93
N LEU A 749 -21.49 -6.30 -4.84
CA LEU A 749 -21.96 -5.70 -3.63
C LEU A 749 -20.84 -4.73 -3.20
N ILE A 750 -20.88 -3.54 -3.78
CA ILE A 750 -20.32 -2.38 -3.10
C ILE A 750 -21.18 -2.33 -1.84
N PRO A 751 -20.63 -2.61 -0.65
CA PRO A 751 -21.39 -2.40 0.55
C PRO A 751 -21.96 -1.01 0.39
N THR A 752 -23.25 -0.85 0.61
CA THR A 752 -23.90 0.46 0.69
C THR A 752 -23.32 1.15 1.91
N THR A 753 -22.10 1.61 1.78
CA THR A 753 -21.54 2.60 2.67
C THR A 753 -22.49 3.78 2.52
N LYS A 754 -23.13 4.18 3.60
CA LYS A 754 -23.82 5.45 3.67
C LYS A 754 -22.89 6.46 3.02
N PHE A 755 -23.33 7.09 1.92
CA PHE A 755 -22.54 8.06 1.20
C PHE A 755 -22.15 9.16 2.17
N LEU A 756 -20.85 9.27 2.40
CA LEU A 756 -20.30 10.13 3.43
C LEU A 756 -20.01 11.46 2.77
N ASP A 757 -20.77 12.48 3.13
CA ASP A 757 -20.63 13.81 2.57
C ASP A 757 -19.24 14.39 2.83
N PRO A 758 -18.38 14.56 1.80
CA PRO A 758 -17.07 15.15 1.96
C PRO A 758 -17.17 16.69 2.10
N VAL A 759 -16.22 17.22 2.86
CA VAL A 759 -15.97 18.66 2.96
C VAL A 759 -14.54 18.93 2.48
N LEU A 760 -14.37 19.87 1.57
CA LEU A 760 -13.06 20.27 1.07
C LEU A 760 -12.78 21.72 1.48
N TYR A 761 -11.74 21.90 2.29
CA TYR A 761 -11.19 23.20 2.63
C TYR A 761 -9.96 23.48 1.78
N CYS A 762 -9.88 24.66 1.18
CA CYS A 762 -8.73 25.13 0.44
C CYS A 762 -8.15 26.38 1.09
N MET A 763 -6.85 26.45 1.20
CA MET A 763 -6.13 27.55 1.84
C MET A 763 -4.82 27.88 1.12
N PRO A 764 -4.34 29.13 1.23
CA PRO A 764 -3.05 29.51 0.65
C PRO A 764 -1.90 28.72 1.28
N SER A 765 -0.85 28.52 0.51
CA SER A 765 0.38 27.86 0.94
C SER A 765 1.60 28.70 0.58
N PRO A 766 2.77 28.47 1.22
CA PRO A 766 4.03 29.03 0.76
C PRO A 766 4.37 28.53 -0.65
N ASN A 767 5.32 29.22 -1.32
CA ASN A 767 5.87 28.72 -2.57
C ASN A 767 6.52 27.34 -2.37
N LEU A 768 6.34 26.46 -3.33
CA LEU A 768 6.83 25.07 -3.26
C LEU A 768 8.35 24.98 -3.14
N ASP A 769 9.08 25.93 -3.74
CA ASP A 769 10.55 25.99 -3.71
C ASP A 769 11.11 26.59 -2.41
N SER A 770 10.26 27.06 -1.49
CA SER A 770 10.65 27.62 -0.22
C SER A 770 10.81 26.57 0.88
N THR A 771 11.64 26.87 1.88
CA THR A 771 11.72 26.07 3.09
C THR A 771 10.50 26.26 4.01
N GLU A 772 9.81 27.42 3.91
CA GLU A 772 8.54 27.67 4.63
C GLU A 772 7.47 26.64 4.27
N CYS A 773 7.50 26.10 3.02
CA CYS A 773 6.55 25.10 2.57
C CYS A 773 6.60 23.83 3.44
N ALA A 774 7.78 23.37 3.82
CA ALA A 774 7.94 22.19 4.65
C ALA A 774 7.42 22.40 6.09
N LEU A 775 7.64 23.58 6.66
CA LEU A 775 7.11 23.94 7.99
C LEU A 775 5.57 24.04 7.95
N PHE A 776 5.06 24.63 6.88
CA PHE A 776 3.61 24.70 6.63
C PHE A 776 2.99 23.31 6.49
N ASP A 777 3.61 22.42 5.72
CA ASP A 777 3.15 21.04 5.53
C ASP A 777 3.09 20.28 6.85
N ALA A 778 4.10 20.42 7.70
CA ALA A 778 4.14 19.81 9.03
C ALA A 778 2.95 20.26 9.89
N LEU A 779 2.64 21.56 9.90
CA LEU A 779 1.50 22.14 10.62
C LEU A 779 0.16 21.69 10.04
N LEU A 780 0.05 21.60 8.72
CA LEU A 780 -1.18 21.16 8.06
C LEU A 780 -1.51 19.71 8.41
N ILE A 781 -0.49 18.84 8.46
CA ILE A 781 -0.65 17.43 8.86
C ILE A 781 -1.05 17.35 10.33
N GLU A 782 -0.42 18.13 11.21
CA GLU A 782 -0.77 18.19 12.63
C GLU A 782 -2.21 18.66 12.83
N LEU A 783 -2.63 19.70 12.12
CA LEU A 783 -4.00 20.19 12.16
C LEU A 783 -5.00 19.11 11.73
N ALA A 784 -4.72 18.42 10.62
CA ALA A 784 -5.56 17.32 10.14
C ALA A 784 -5.68 16.19 11.18
N SER A 785 -4.56 15.80 11.78
CA SER A 785 -4.52 14.77 12.82
C SER A 785 -5.35 15.16 14.07
N ARG A 786 -5.21 16.40 14.55
CA ARG A 786 -6.01 16.89 15.69
C ARG A 786 -7.50 16.97 15.36
N MET A 787 -7.84 17.41 14.15
CA MET A 787 -9.24 17.43 13.68
C MET A 787 -9.83 16.03 13.62
N GLU A 788 -9.10 15.05 13.04
CA GLU A 788 -9.53 13.66 12.98
C GLU A 788 -9.74 13.08 14.38
N ASN A 789 -8.77 13.25 15.28
CA ASN A 789 -8.86 12.80 16.68
C ASN A 789 -10.03 13.43 17.43
N ARG A 790 -10.40 14.68 17.11
CA ARG A 790 -11.54 15.35 17.72
C ARG A 790 -12.86 14.85 17.17
N LEU A 791 -12.99 14.78 15.85
CA LEU A 791 -14.22 14.40 15.17
C LEU A 791 -14.53 12.92 15.37
N SER A 792 -13.53 12.06 15.35
CA SER A 792 -13.68 10.60 15.52
C SER A 792 -14.20 10.19 16.90
N LYS A 793 -14.07 11.03 17.92
CA LYS A 793 -14.69 10.79 19.22
C LYS A 793 -16.22 10.73 19.16
N LYS A 794 -16.82 11.47 18.24
CA LYS A 794 -18.27 11.52 18.01
C LYS A 794 -18.68 10.73 16.79
N TYR A 795 -17.84 10.76 15.74
CA TYR A 795 -18.03 10.10 14.44
C TYR A 795 -16.82 9.19 14.15
N PRO A 796 -16.82 7.94 14.61
CA PRO A 796 -15.64 7.05 14.52
C PRO A 796 -15.12 6.81 13.09
N GLU A 797 -15.98 6.97 12.10
CA GLU A 797 -15.65 6.78 10.67
C GLU A 797 -15.07 8.03 10.00
N THR A 798 -15.06 9.18 10.69
CA THR A 798 -14.50 10.41 10.13
C THR A 798 -13.01 10.25 9.84
N ARG A 799 -12.60 10.70 8.66
CA ARG A 799 -11.21 10.82 8.26
C ARG A 799 -10.93 12.25 7.84
N VAL A 800 -9.78 12.76 8.25
CA VAL A 800 -9.29 14.10 7.87
C VAL A 800 -7.94 13.93 7.18
N LYS A 801 -7.90 14.20 5.89
CA LYS A 801 -6.70 14.04 5.06
C LYS A 801 -6.12 15.41 4.72
N ALA A 802 -4.90 15.66 5.18
CA ALA A 802 -4.09 16.75 4.67
C ALA A 802 -3.61 16.41 3.25
N GLN A 803 -3.90 17.28 2.30
CA GLN A 803 -3.39 17.23 0.94
C GLN A 803 -2.41 18.39 0.76
N LEU A 804 -1.12 18.04 0.75
CA LEU A 804 -0.04 19.02 0.67
C LEU A 804 -0.06 19.72 -0.69
N PRO A 805 0.40 20.97 -0.75
CA PRO A 805 0.57 21.66 -2.04
C PRO A 805 1.59 20.89 -2.89
N ASP A 806 1.33 20.82 -4.18
CA ASP A 806 2.18 20.10 -5.15
C ASP A 806 2.32 20.89 -6.46
N ASN A 807 3.09 20.36 -7.41
CA ASN A 807 3.36 21.05 -8.67
C ASN A 807 2.12 21.25 -9.54
N ASP A 808 1.07 20.45 -9.37
CA ASP A 808 -0.20 20.61 -10.06
C ASP A 808 -1.16 21.52 -9.31
N LEU A 809 -1.18 21.44 -7.99
CA LEU A 809 -2.11 22.17 -7.14
C LEU A 809 -1.32 22.87 -6.02
N PRO A 810 -0.69 24.03 -6.33
CA PRO A 810 0.15 24.77 -5.38
C PRO A 810 -0.69 25.55 -4.34
N PHE A 811 -1.61 24.85 -3.69
CA PHE A 811 -2.40 25.32 -2.56
C PHE A 811 -2.77 24.15 -1.65
N ALA A 812 -2.91 24.42 -0.38
CA ALA A 812 -3.20 23.40 0.61
C ALA A 812 -4.68 23.05 0.66
N ARG A 813 -4.97 21.77 0.95
CA ARG A 813 -6.33 21.24 1.03
C ARG A 813 -6.48 20.36 2.26
N LEU A 814 -7.63 20.45 2.93
CA LEU A 814 -8.07 19.51 3.94
C LEU A 814 -9.36 18.85 3.46
N LEU A 815 -9.32 17.56 3.27
CA LEU A 815 -10.48 16.75 2.93
C LEU A 815 -10.99 16.05 4.18
N VAL A 816 -12.24 16.31 4.52
CA VAL A 816 -12.94 15.65 5.65
C VAL A 816 -14.04 14.78 5.07
N THR A 817 -14.04 13.50 5.42
CA THR A 817 -15.06 12.55 4.96
C THR A 817 -15.84 11.99 6.16
N SER A 818 -17.04 11.49 5.91
CA SER A 818 -17.87 10.84 6.95
C SER A 818 -18.42 11.79 8.02
N VAL A 819 -18.97 12.92 7.62
CA VAL A 819 -19.50 13.95 8.55
C VAL A 819 -20.99 14.19 8.33
N GLU A 820 -21.80 14.10 9.39
CA GLU A 820 -23.23 14.42 9.33
C GLU A 820 -23.51 15.95 9.40
N HIS A 821 -22.63 16.71 10.06
CA HIS A 821 -22.83 18.16 10.31
C HIS A 821 -21.60 18.98 9.98
N THR A 822 -21.69 19.80 8.95
CA THR A 822 -20.59 20.68 8.47
C THR A 822 -20.16 21.73 9.49
N ALA A 823 -21.08 22.26 10.30
CA ALA A 823 -20.75 23.23 11.36
C ALA A 823 -19.80 22.67 12.41
N GLU A 824 -19.80 21.35 12.63
CA GLU A 824 -18.86 20.68 13.54
C GLU A 824 -17.46 20.61 12.97
N VAL A 825 -17.32 20.54 11.64
CA VAL A 825 -16.01 20.57 10.97
C VAL A 825 -15.39 21.97 11.10
N ASP A 826 -16.17 23.03 10.90
CA ASP A 826 -15.71 24.42 11.09
C ASP A 826 -15.28 24.67 12.56
N SER A 827 -16.08 24.17 13.53
CA SER A 827 -15.72 24.23 14.94
C SER A 827 -14.46 23.45 15.25
N ALA A 828 -14.32 22.22 14.72
CA ALA A 828 -13.14 21.40 14.92
C ALA A 828 -11.88 22.04 14.34
N TYR A 829 -11.97 22.62 13.14
CA TYR A 829 -10.87 23.36 12.52
C TYR A 829 -10.42 24.53 13.42
N SER A 830 -11.36 25.41 13.80
CA SER A 830 -11.07 26.63 14.57
C SER A 830 -10.50 26.32 15.95
N GLU A 831 -11.03 25.30 16.63
CA GLU A 831 -10.58 24.90 17.96
C GLU A 831 -9.24 24.17 17.92
N CYS A 832 -9.01 23.30 16.92
CA CYS A 832 -7.72 22.61 16.76
C CYS A 832 -6.60 23.61 16.38
N LEU A 833 -6.91 24.58 15.49
CA LEU A 833 -5.95 25.64 15.16
C LEU A 833 -5.64 26.50 16.39
N SER A 834 -6.66 26.86 17.19
CA SER A 834 -6.47 27.60 18.45
C SER A 834 -5.64 26.81 19.45
N SER A 835 -5.83 25.49 19.52
CA SER A 835 -4.99 24.61 20.36
C SER A 835 -3.53 24.60 19.89
N ILE A 836 -3.27 24.50 18.60
CA ILE A 836 -1.90 24.57 18.05
C ILE A 836 -1.25 25.92 18.39
N LYS A 837 -1.97 27.04 18.16
CA LYS A 837 -1.48 28.39 18.52
C LYS A 837 -1.15 28.52 20.01
N LYS A 838 -1.98 27.94 20.86
CA LYS A 838 -1.76 27.92 22.31
C LYS A 838 -0.53 27.10 22.70
N ASP A 839 -0.36 25.93 22.10
CA ASP A 839 0.81 25.08 22.38
C ASP A 839 2.11 25.75 21.93
N ILE A 840 2.10 26.42 20.77
CA ILE A 840 3.23 27.22 20.28
C ILE A 840 3.53 28.37 21.23
N ALA A 841 2.51 29.15 21.64
CA ALA A 841 2.69 30.30 22.56
C ALA A 841 3.23 29.85 23.92
N ASN A 842 2.71 28.76 24.48
CA ASN A 842 3.20 28.20 25.75
C ASN A 842 4.68 27.81 25.68
N GLN A 843 5.16 27.31 24.54
CA GLN A 843 6.57 26.95 24.36
C GLN A 843 7.49 28.18 24.22
N ILE A 844 6.99 29.28 23.64
CA ILE A 844 7.76 30.56 23.56
C ILE A 844 7.93 31.14 24.95
N GLU A 845 6.89 31.17 25.78
CA GLU A 845 6.97 31.69 27.15
C GLU A 845 7.95 30.91 28.02
N LEU A 846 8.09 29.61 27.83
CA LEU A 846 8.99 28.78 28.63
C LEU A 846 10.48 28.91 28.25
N LYS A 847 10.81 29.26 27.01
CA LYS A 847 12.19 29.59 26.63
C LYS A 847 12.71 30.79 27.41
N THR A 848 11.84 31.74 27.80
CA THR A 848 12.20 32.90 28.56
C THR A 848 12.49 32.61 30.05
N ASP A 849 11.89 31.54 30.61
CA ASP A 849 12.03 31.22 32.05
C ASP A 849 13.05 30.12 32.37
N GLY A 850 13.71 29.53 31.39
CA GLY A 850 14.84 28.59 31.56
C GLY A 850 14.45 27.20 32.11
N VAL A 851 13.18 26.89 32.23
CA VAL A 851 12.69 25.58 32.67
C VAL A 851 12.29 24.75 31.45
N ILE A 852 13.04 23.68 31.17
CA ILE A 852 12.70 22.71 30.12
C ILE A 852 11.66 21.75 30.65
N ASP A 853 10.42 21.91 30.25
CA ASP A 853 9.34 20.95 30.50
C ASP A 853 9.30 19.92 29.38
N LEU A 854 9.59 18.66 29.72
CA LEU A 854 9.71 17.55 28.77
C LEU A 854 8.40 17.21 28.04
N GLU A 855 7.24 17.50 28.58
CA GLU A 855 5.94 17.35 27.91
C GLU A 855 5.77 18.36 26.75
N LYS A 856 6.55 19.40 26.71
CA LYS A 856 6.47 20.51 25.75
C LYS A 856 7.46 20.42 24.58
N ILE A 857 8.48 19.56 24.67
CA ILE A 857 9.37 19.19 23.56
C ILE A 857 8.58 18.38 22.49
N ASP A 858 7.41 17.88 22.86
CA ASP A 858 6.60 16.96 22.07
C ASP A 858 6.03 17.56 20.79
N LEU A 859 5.71 18.86 20.75
CA LEU A 859 5.13 19.47 19.55
C LEU A 859 6.14 19.57 18.41
N LEU A 860 7.38 20.02 18.64
CA LEU A 860 8.40 20.13 17.59
C LEU A 860 8.77 18.75 17.03
N ALA A 861 8.94 17.76 17.89
CA ALA A 861 9.20 16.38 17.47
C ALA A 861 8.01 15.80 16.68
N SER A 862 6.77 16.13 17.04
CA SER A 862 5.58 15.72 16.29
C SER A 862 5.54 16.37 14.91
N LEU A 863 5.82 17.66 14.82
CA LEU A 863 5.83 18.41 13.56
C LEU A 863 6.92 17.89 12.60
N GLU A 864 8.13 17.67 13.10
CA GLU A 864 9.24 17.07 12.34
C GLU A 864 8.84 15.68 11.85
N ASN A 865 8.34 14.82 12.74
CA ASN A 865 7.90 13.47 12.40
C ASN A 865 6.80 13.47 11.34
N ASN A 866 5.80 14.33 11.44
CA ASN A 866 4.70 14.43 10.50
C ASN A 866 5.19 14.72 9.09
N TRP A 867 6.05 15.73 8.94
CA TRP A 867 6.59 16.07 7.63
C TRP A 867 7.53 14.99 7.08
N LEU A 868 8.39 14.45 7.94
CA LEU A 868 9.33 13.39 7.57
C LEU A 868 8.60 12.15 7.05
N MET A 869 7.53 11.77 7.72
CA MET A 869 6.70 10.63 7.31
C MET A 869 5.95 10.88 5.99
N ALA A 870 5.46 12.08 5.77
CA ALA A 870 4.71 12.42 4.56
C ALA A 870 5.60 12.58 3.31
N VAL A 871 6.81 13.13 3.48
CA VAL A 871 7.69 13.53 2.39
C VAL A 871 8.96 12.69 2.33
N ILE A 872 9.83 12.77 3.35
CA ILE A 872 11.18 12.18 3.31
C ILE A 872 11.17 10.65 3.35
N SER A 873 10.17 10.03 3.96
CA SER A 873 10.08 8.57 4.00
C SER A 873 10.10 7.92 2.59
N LYS A 874 9.73 8.67 1.56
CA LYS A 874 9.82 8.24 0.15
C LYS A 874 11.28 8.02 -0.28
N ALA A 875 12.23 8.75 0.29
CA ALA A 875 13.66 8.59 0.00
C ALA A 875 14.26 7.25 0.49
N ALA A 876 13.49 6.41 1.14
CA ALA A 876 13.90 5.05 1.51
C ALA A 876 14.07 4.11 0.31
N SER A 877 13.65 4.50 -0.90
CA SER A 877 13.85 3.75 -2.14
C SER A 877 14.44 4.64 -3.24
N GLN A 878 15.11 4.03 -4.23
CA GLN A 878 15.66 4.78 -5.37
C GLN A 878 14.56 5.42 -6.22
N GLU A 879 13.43 4.77 -6.38
CA GLU A 879 12.27 5.31 -7.09
C GLU A 879 11.63 6.48 -6.34
N GLY A 880 11.44 6.36 -5.03
CA GLY A 880 10.95 7.44 -4.21
C GLY A 880 11.92 8.63 -4.18
N THR A 881 13.23 8.37 -4.13
CA THR A 881 14.27 9.39 -4.27
C THR A 881 14.16 10.10 -5.64
N ALA A 882 14.07 9.35 -6.72
CA ALA A 882 13.89 9.92 -8.06
C ALA A 882 12.64 10.81 -8.15
N ARG A 883 11.51 10.39 -7.56
CA ARG A 883 10.27 11.21 -7.51
C ARG A 883 10.44 12.51 -6.74
N LEU A 884 11.15 12.50 -5.61
CA LEU A 884 11.47 13.72 -4.85
C LEU A 884 12.37 14.66 -5.66
N MET A 885 13.37 14.10 -6.35
CA MET A 885 14.25 14.86 -7.26
C MET A 885 13.45 15.44 -8.44
N GLN A 886 12.53 14.68 -9.04
CA GLN A 886 11.65 15.14 -10.14
C GLN A 886 10.78 16.31 -9.69
N SER A 887 10.14 16.18 -8.52
CA SER A 887 9.33 17.28 -7.96
C SER A 887 10.16 18.53 -7.74
N GLY A 888 11.38 18.38 -7.22
CA GLY A 888 12.33 19.48 -7.06
C GLY A 888 12.85 20.03 -8.40
N GLU A 889 13.04 19.18 -9.42
CA GLU A 889 13.52 19.59 -10.75
C GLU A 889 12.51 20.54 -11.43
N ILE A 890 11.22 20.28 -11.32
CA ILE A 890 10.15 21.19 -11.78
C ILE A 890 10.32 22.57 -11.12
N GLN A 891 10.78 22.62 -9.87
CA GLN A 891 11.12 23.84 -9.15
C GLN A 891 12.56 24.32 -9.38
N LYS A 892 13.28 23.75 -10.39
CA LYS A 892 14.69 24.05 -10.71
C LYS A 892 15.67 23.77 -9.54
N ASN A 893 15.28 22.88 -8.64
CA ASN A 893 16.09 22.49 -7.50
C ASN A 893 15.90 21.00 -7.13
N PRO A 894 16.56 20.06 -7.79
CA PRO A 894 16.40 18.63 -7.52
C PRO A 894 16.82 18.19 -6.11
N LYS A 895 17.51 19.07 -5.35
CA LYS A 895 17.88 18.85 -3.93
C LYS A 895 16.90 19.51 -2.95
N LEU A 896 15.77 20.02 -3.42
CA LEU A 896 14.83 20.81 -2.63
C LEU A 896 14.41 20.08 -1.34
N TYR A 897 14.08 18.80 -1.44
CA TYR A 897 13.65 18.00 -0.30
C TYR A 897 14.69 17.90 0.83
N LEU A 898 15.98 17.91 0.51
CA LEU A 898 17.05 17.91 1.53
C LEU A 898 17.14 19.27 2.25
N ARG A 899 16.99 20.39 1.53
CA ARG A 899 16.92 21.73 2.13
C ARG A 899 15.69 21.91 3.01
N GLN A 900 14.56 21.37 2.56
CA GLN A 900 13.32 21.37 3.33
C GLN A 900 13.44 20.51 4.58
N TYR A 901 14.09 19.35 4.51
CA TYR A 901 14.37 18.54 5.68
C TYR A 901 15.28 19.26 6.67
N GLU A 902 16.36 19.89 6.19
CA GLU A 902 17.24 20.70 7.04
C GLU A 902 16.47 21.82 7.76
N ALA A 903 15.54 22.49 7.06
CA ALA A 903 14.73 23.54 7.65
C ALA A 903 13.80 23.00 8.74
N VAL A 904 13.11 21.88 8.49
CA VAL A 904 12.21 21.26 9.48
C VAL A 904 12.98 20.76 10.71
N SER A 905 14.14 20.11 10.52
CA SER A 905 14.94 19.57 11.62
C SER A 905 15.59 20.63 12.50
N LYS A 906 15.77 21.85 11.96
CA LYS A 906 16.38 22.99 12.69
C LYS A 906 15.35 24.02 13.15
N ALA A 907 14.09 23.88 12.77
CA ALA A 907 13.05 24.85 13.06
C ALA A 907 12.77 24.96 14.57
N GLY A 908 12.71 26.18 15.05
CA GLY A 908 12.26 26.51 16.39
C GLY A 908 10.77 26.79 16.46
N VAL A 909 10.26 26.99 17.65
CA VAL A 909 8.84 27.30 17.89
C VAL A 909 8.43 28.61 17.24
N GLU A 910 9.35 29.58 17.22
CA GLU A 910 9.15 30.90 16.62
C GLU A 910 8.92 30.82 15.09
N ASP A 911 9.63 29.90 14.43
CA ASP A 911 9.47 29.69 12.99
C ASP A 911 8.05 29.18 12.66
N TYR A 912 7.56 28.21 13.43
CA TYR A 912 6.20 27.70 13.28
C TYR A 912 5.14 28.74 13.65
N PHE A 913 5.40 29.61 14.64
CA PHE A 913 4.50 30.71 14.98
C PHE A 913 4.29 31.65 13.78
N LEU A 914 5.37 32.03 13.11
CA LEU A 914 5.32 32.91 11.93
C LEU A 914 4.52 32.26 10.79
N ILE A 915 4.68 30.94 10.57
CA ILE A 915 3.92 30.21 9.55
C ILE A 915 2.43 30.20 9.88
N VAL A 916 2.08 29.94 11.15
CA VAL A 916 0.66 29.92 11.56
C VAL A 916 0.01 31.28 11.38
N GLU A 917 0.68 32.37 11.78
CA GLU A 917 0.13 33.73 11.63
C GLU A 917 0.04 34.19 10.16
N LYS A 918 0.93 33.69 9.30
CA LYS A 918 1.00 34.10 7.91
C LYS A 918 -0.02 33.36 7.01
N TYR A 919 -0.25 32.06 7.26
CA TYR A 919 -0.99 31.21 6.31
C TYR A 919 -2.30 30.63 6.87
N PHE A 920 -2.46 30.50 8.20
CA PHE A 920 -3.62 29.86 8.79
C PHE A 920 -4.64 30.88 9.30
N ALA A 921 -5.65 31.15 8.49
CA ALA A 921 -6.78 31.97 8.91
C ALA A 921 -7.68 31.21 9.93
N PRO A 922 -8.49 31.92 10.73
CA PRO A 922 -9.43 31.31 11.69
C PRO A 922 -10.42 30.32 11.04
N LEU A 923 -10.73 30.53 9.77
CA LEU A 923 -11.45 29.61 8.89
C LEU A 923 -10.80 29.63 7.50
N PRO A 924 -10.76 28.50 6.78
CA PRO A 924 -10.22 28.45 5.44
C PRO A 924 -11.00 29.41 4.50
N PRO A 925 -10.30 30.14 3.62
CA PRO A 925 -10.94 31.14 2.76
C PRO A 925 -11.90 30.54 1.73
N LEU A 926 -11.66 29.30 1.29
CA LEU A 926 -12.59 28.56 0.43
C LEU A 926 -13.02 27.27 1.08
N ARG A 927 -14.33 27.08 1.21
CA ARG A 927 -14.95 25.92 1.84
C ARG A 927 -16.01 25.35 0.92
N LEU A 928 -15.86 24.07 0.54
CA LEU A 928 -16.77 23.38 -0.35
C LEU A 928 -17.42 22.23 0.39
N TYR A 929 -18.73 22.18 0.38
CA TYR A 929 -19.55 21.16 1.06
C TYR A 929 -20.40 20.40 0.06
N SER A 930 -20.73 19.17 0.35
CA SER A 930 -21.79 18.49 -0.37
C SER A 930 -23.16 19.14 -0.08
N LYS A 931 -24.08 19.12 -1.07
CA LYS A 931 -25.39 19.73 -0.91
C LYS A 931 -26.24 19.05 0.16
N ASP A 932 -26.03 17.78 0.39
CA ASP A 932 -26.80 16.93 1.29
C ASP A 932 -26.28 16.94 2.74
N SER A 933 -25.12 17.60 2.98
CA SER A 933 -24.60 17.71 4.34
C SER A 933 -25.51 18.60 5.20
N LYS A 934 -25.88 18.10 6.37
CA LYS A 934 -26.72 18.83 7.34
C LYS A 934 -25.87 19.90 8.03
N ARG A 935 -26.47 21.06 8.26
CA ARG A 935 -25.84 22.14 9.06
C ARG A 935 -25.73 21.83 10.51
#